data_ba5f778cd0ff3428e07f3a579097d183
#
_entry.id   ba5f778cd0ff3428e07f3a579097d183
#
_cell.length_a   1.000
_cell.length_b   1.000
_cell.length_c   1.000
_cell.angle_alpha   90.00
_cell.angle_beta   90.00
_cell.angle_gamma   90.00
#
_symmetry.space_group_name_H-M   'P 1'
#
loop_
_entity.id
_entity.type
_entity.pdbx_description
1 polymer ?
#
loop_
_entity_poly.entity_id
_entity_poly.type
_entity_poly.pdbx_seq_one_letter_code
_entity_poly.pdbx_strand_id
1 'polypeptide(L)'
;MPGLKNAEKDGAVGFVLNGRRLEAAFQVTAVHKQARICVEVKGERLLEECLFLEPGQPCLRSLETAEGTQEKDISLFLLDESGKILVSYTFGPSFFQDREKPAPHRPARKPEEIPTQEELYLEGLHLEQYRHVTLRAEDYYREALRRDNGDIRCNNGMGLLWMRKGDCKKALPFFEKAVKRSMLRNPNPRDGECCFNYAWALENDGQEEEAIRFYRKAAWNYGYKGAGLKQAAKLYVRKGCFEDALSCIREALTVNGESPELSFLKAFILRKSGRSKEAGKVVRAMRAVDPLGYGLLGESWFLQDEKEALDRLKNVLRERKTAWRVLMAEYLELGAWQEVLKLGRIAPADPMNCYYRAYAAAGLGKEAKAADFLTQAGEMSPDYCFPYTDMDRRVLQYAFAQRKDGGKSAYYLGCLFYGRDNREEGVKCWEVSVTREDGLHQAHRCMALALLEVFEDKVGARREMEKAFAMHQDGRYLLELMEIRRESGVPVEKLLELLEAYPQLVYKREDLYHQQLVLYNEAGMPEKAAAYLKNRTFNPYEGGEGILVKAHILAYIQLGRRAFREKDYGGAIAFYKTALEYPENYQEGRGVTAREAAVYFHMAKALEAAGEEREAFAWYEKAAAHQTGRLDESDFYTACALRRLGKEREAAALYLSMLDGADAILKEEDRLPYFGGFVSNLPGEHSIKKANHRKAHPARFYALTGLGRKQEARKEKELAAVWGAEMAWLRLIEEDGGKMGYEGI
;
A
#
# COMPACT_ATOMS: atom_id res chain seq x y z
N MET A 1 18.91 21.87 21.55
CA MET A 1 18.98 23.35 21.62
C MET A 1 17.61 23.86 22.05
N PRO A 2 17.48 24.53 23.19
CA PRO A 2 16.18 25.01 23.67
C PRO A 2 15.63 26.11 22.77
N GLY A 3 14.30 26.08 22.51
CA GLY A 3 13.59 27.16 21.83
C GLY A 3 14.10 27.50 20.43
N LEU A 4 14.45 26.50 19.58
CA LEU A 4 14.94 26.73 18.23
C LEU A 4 14.03 27.72 17.47
N LYS A 5 14.60 28.79 16.94
CA LYS A 5 13.90 29.83 16.18
C LYS A 5 14.28 29.84 14.70
N ASN A 6 15.57 29.66 14.39
CA ASN A 6 16.05 29.55 13.03
C ASN A 6 17.26 28.62 12.94
N ALA A 7 17.39 27.91 11.82
CA ALA A 7 18.52 27.06 11.51
C ALA A 7 18.83 27.12 9.99
N GLU A 8 20.13 27.26 9.71
CA GLU A 8 20.69 27.28 8.37
C GLU A 8 21.84 26.26 8.26
N LYS A 9 22.41 26.12 7.07
CA LYS A 9 23.53 25.19 6.87
C LYS A 9 24.74 25.43 7.77
N ASP A 10 24.97 26.68 8.20
CA ASP A 10 26.16 27.09 8.91
C ASP A 10 25.94 27.17 10.46
N GLY A 11 24.66 27.10 10.91
CA GLY A 11 24.37 27.17 12.35
C GLY A 11 22.88 27.22 12.69
N ALA A 12 22.60 27.36 13.96
CA ALA A 12 21.25 27.49 14.50
C ALA A 12 21.21 28.45 15.68
N VAL A 13 20.11 29.19 15.84
CA VAL A 13 19.83 30.09 16.94
C VAL A 13 18.45 29.81 17.54
N GLY A 14 18.34 29.99 18.85
CA GLY A 14 17.07 29.79 19.55
C GLY A 14 17.04 30.49 20.88
N PHE A 15 15.86 30.68 21.45
CA PHE A 15 15.68 31.17 22.79
C PHE A 15 14.37 30.71 23.43
N VAL A 16 14.37 30.75 24.77
CA VAL A 16 13.16 30.60 25.59
C VAL A 16 13.08 31.83 26.49
N LEU A 17 11.91 32.48 26.53
CA LEU A 17 11.62 33.59 27.39
C LEU A 17 10.64 33.19 28.49
N ASN A 18 11.07 33.18 29.74
CA ASN A 18 10.26 32.88 30.92
C ASN A 18 10.17 34.10 31.84
N GLY A 19 9.11 34.89 31.71
CA GLY A 19 8.99 36.17 32.39
C GLY A 19 10.10 37.14 31.93
N ARG A 20 11.00 37.51 32.82
CA ARG A 20 12.16 38.38 32.52
C ARG A 20 13.43 37.61 32.15
N ARG A 21 13.44 36.29 32.34
CA ARG A 21 14.61 35.44 32.05
C ARG A 21 14.59 34.96 30.60
N LEU A 22 15.60 35.40 29.85
CA LEU A 22 15.85 34.99 28.46
C LEU A 22 17.01 34.00 28.43
N GLU A 23 16.74 32.76 27.94
CA GLU A 23 17.76 31.75 27.70
C GLU A 23 18.02 31.67 26.19
N ALA A 24 19.12 32.28 25.72
CA ALA A 24 19.54 32.27 24.33
C ALA A 24 20.51 31.11 24.05
N ALA A 25 20.37 30.46 22.87
CA ALA A 25 21.18 29.35 22.47
C ALA A 25 21.70 29.54 21.03
N PHE A 26 22.99 29.20 20.82
CA PHE A 26 23.68 29.30 19.53
C PHE A 26 24.43 28.01 19.26
N GLN A 27 24.41 27.55 18.03
CA GLN A 27 25.06 26.31 17.58
C GLN A 27 25.69 26.56 16.21
N VAL A 28 26.85 25.98 15.96
CA VAL A 28 27.55 26.04 14.68
C VAL A 28 27.72 24.62 14.09
N THR A 29 27.89 24.53 12.78
CA THR A 29 28.17 23.27 12.06
C THR A 29 29.65 23.11 11.71
N ALA A 30 30.48 24.17 11.88
CA ALA A 30 31.91 24.15 11.71
C ALA A 30 32.59 24.83 12.92
N VAL A 31 33.91 24.64 13.07
CA VAL A 31 34.69 25.30 14.13
C VAL A 31 34.92 26.78 13.79
N HIS A 32 34.53 27.67 14.69
CA HIS A 32 34.80 29.10 14.61
C HIS A 32 35.60 29.55 15.83
N LYS A 33 36.79 30.08 15.56
CA LYS A 33 37.71 30.50 16.66
C LYS A 33 37.29 31.78 17.35
N GLN A 34 36.65 32.67 16.62
CA GLN A 34 36.19 34.00 17.10
C GLN A 34 34.80 34.31 16.53
N ALA A 35 33.85 33.36 16.71
CA ALA A 35 32.47 33.61 16.36
C ALA A 35 31.89 34.72 17.22
N ARG A 36 31.01 35.52 16.65
CA ARG A 36 30.29 36.56 17.36
C ARG A 36 28.85 36.22 17.57
N ILE A 37 28.38 36.20 18.80
CA ILE A 37 26.97 36.05 19.14
C ILE A 37 26.41 37.40 19.60
N CYS A 38 25.20 37.72 19.11
CA CYS A 38 24.50 38.95 19.50
C CYS A 38 23.04 38.63 19.86
N VAL A 39 22.57 39.28 20.93
CA VAL A 39 21.17 39.27 21.35
C VAL A 39 20.70 40.72 21.42
N GLU A 40 19.63 41.04 20.73
CA GLU A 40 18.99 42.36 20.76
C GLU A 40 17.58 42.27 21.30
N VAL A 41 17.15 43.27 22.08
CA VAL A 41 15.78 43.41 22.57
C VAL A 41 15.28 44.79 22.17
N LYS A 42 14.20 44.85 21.37
CA LYS A 42 13.64 46.09 20.79
C LYS A 42 14.67 46.93 20.00
N GLY A 43 15.64 46.23 19.36
CA GLY A 43 16.70 46.86 18.59
C GLY A 43 17.90 47.35 19.43
N GLU A 44 17.84 47.25 20.75
CA GLU A 44 18.97 47.57 21.64
C GLU A 44 19.77 46.29 21.94
N ARG A 45 21.10 46.40 21.91
CA ARG A 45 21.99 45.25 22.08
C ARG A 45 22.09 44.89 23.56
N LEU A 46 21.59 43.73 23.93
CA LEU A 46 21.63 43.19 25.28
C LEU A 46 22.88 42.33 25.53
N LEU A 47 23.38 41.65 24.50
CA LEU A 47 24.59 40.82 24.55
C LEU A 47 25.35 40.94 23.24
N GLU A 48 26.69 41.08 23.34
CA GLU A 48 27.62 40.84 22.23
C GLU A 48 28.89 40.21 22.80
N GLU A 49 29.20 38.98 22.30
CA GLU A 49 30.41 38.27 22.74
C GLU A 49 31.13 37.67 21.53
N CYS A 50 32.46 37.69 21.55
CA CYS A 50 33.32 36.94 20.66
C CYS A 50 33.85 35.72 21.40
N LEU A 51 33.65 34.52 20.87
CA LEU A 51 34.01 33.27 21.54
C LEU A 51 34.32 32.15 20.55
N PHE A 52 34.97 31.11 21.06
CA PHE A 52 35.20 29.88 20.33
C PHE A 52 33.92 29.06 20.33
N LEU A 53 33.49 28.62 19.14
CA LEU A 53 32.35 27.71 18.96
C LEU A 53 32.77 26.50 18.13
N GLU A 54 32.26 25.32 18.51
CA GLU A 54 32.49 24.09 17.79
C GLU A 54 31.18 23.25 17.64
N PRO A 55 31.11 22.41 16.64
CA PRO A 55 29.96 21.49 16.45
C PRO A 55 29.73 20.59 17.65
N GLY A 56 28.46 20.36 17.99
CA GLY A 56 28.07 19.45 19.08
C GLY A 56 28.04 20.09 20.46
N GLN A 57 28.56 21.31 20.64
CA GLN A 57 28.53 22.04 21.89
C GLN A 57 27.74 23.36 21.77
N PRO A 58 26.42 23.35 22.11
CA PRO A 58 25.62 24.58 22.06
C PRO A 58 26.10 25.61 23.07
N CYS A 59 26.28 26.84 22.63
CA CYS A 59 26.54 27.98 23.51
C CYS A 59 25.23 28.47 24.10
N LEU A 60 25.12 28.48 25.43
CA LEU A 60 23.93 28.94 26.15
C LEU A 60 24.24 30.20 26.93
N ARG A 61 23.32 31.17 26.89
CA ARG A 61 23.41 32.41 27.69
C ARG A 61 22.09 32.69 28.36
N SER A 62 22.16 32.99 29.66
CA SER A 62 21.00 33.41 30.46
C SER A 62 21.10 34.92 30.72
N LEU A 63 20.10 35.67 30.30
CA LEU A 63 20.04 37.13 30.33
C LEU A 63 18.76 37.57 31.04
N GLU A 64 18.77 38.74 31.64
CA GLU A 64 17.57 39.40 32.16
C GLU A 64 17.09 40.47 31.18
N THR A 65 15.79 40.46 30.88
CA THR A 65 15.13 41.45 30.03
C THR A 65 14.27 42.40 30.87
N ALA A 66 13.87 43.52 30.28
CA ALA A 66 12.95 44.48 30.93
C ALA A 66 11.57 43.80 31.14
N GLU A 67 10.83 44.28 32.13
CA GLU A 67 9.47 43.83 32.37
C GLU A 67 8.57 44.11 31.15
N GLY A 68 7.75 43.14 30.75
CA GLY A 68 6.85 43.25 29.59
C GLY A 68 7.53 42.96 28.23
N THR A 69 8.80 42.50 28.20
CA THR A 69 9.46 42.03 26.97
C THR A 69 8.69 40.83 26.42
N GLN A 70 8.43 40.82 25.11
CA GLN A 70 7.75 39.74 24.38
C GLN A 70 8.72 39.07 23.42
N GLU A 71 8.40 37.84 22.97
CA GLU A 71 9.24 37.13 21.99
C GLU A 71 9.46 37.90 20.68
N LYS A 72 8.48 38.70 20.25
CA LYS A 72 8.60 39.60 19.08
C LYS A 72 9.62 40.71 19.20
N ASP A 73 10.04 41.04 20.42
CA ASP A 73 10.99 42.09 20.68
C ASP A 73 12.44 41.61 20.60
N ILE A 74 12.66 40.28 20.44
CA ILE A 74 13.99 39.65 20.56
C ILE A 74 14.51 39.29 19.16
N SER A 75 15.77 39.65 18.89
CA SER A 75 16.53 39.25 17.72
C SER A 75 17.84 38.58 18.14
N LEU A 76 18.25 37.56 17.39
CA LEU A 76 19.48 36.80 17.58
C LEU A 76 20.34 36.84 16.31
N PHE A 77 21.64 37.00 16.46
CA PHE A 77 22.58 36.93 15.35
C PHE A 77 23.78 36.07 15.74
N LEU A 78 24.19 35.22 14.85
CA LEU A 78 25.43 34.45 14.92
C LEU A 78 26.28 34.80 13.71
N LEU A 79 27.51 35.30 13.92
CA LEU A 79 28.40 35.75 12.87
C LEU A 79 29.72 34.97 12.95
N ASP A 80 30.41 34.88 11.83
CA ASP A 80 31.77 34.36 11.75
C ASP A 80 32.83 35.43 12.14
N GLU A 81 34.10 35.03 12.04
CA GLU A 81 35.25 35.88 12.36
C GLU A 81 35.35 37.15 11.47
N SER A 82 34.78 37.08 10.25
CA SER A 82 34.76 38.20 9.29
C SER A 82 33.59 39.16 9.51
N GLY A 83 32.66 38.79 10.40
CA GLY A 83 31.43 39.55 10.63
C GLY A 83 30.30 39.20 9.67
N LYS A 84 30.43 38.12 8.92
CA LYS A 84 29.34 37.57 8.07
C LYS A 84 28.33 36.84 8.95
N ILE A 85 27.04 37.14 8.74
CA ILE A 85 25.97 36.45 9.44
C ILE A 85 25.90 35.00 8.95
N LEU A 86 26.05 34.05 9.86
CA LEU A 86 25.89 32.63 9.66
C LEU A 86 24.41 32.22 9.75
N VAL A 87 23.74 32.72 10.78
CA VAL A 87 22.30 32.54 10.98
C VAL A 87 21.76 33.68 11.84
N SER A 88 20.54 34.09 11.59
CA SER A 88 19.88 35.13 12.40
C SER A 88 18.41 34.78 12.63
N TYR A 89 17.86 35.40 13.69
CA TYR A 89 16.42 35.41 13.93
C TYR A 89 15.98 36.82 14.28
N THR A 90 14.99 37.31 13.58
CA THR A 90 14.24 38.52 13.89
C THR A 90 12.77 38.21 13.74
N PHE A 91 11.94 38.59 14.68
CA PHE A 91 10.51 38.38 14.59
C PHE A 91 9.97 39.12 13.36
N GLY A 92 9.32 38.38 12.50
CA GLY A 92 8.67 38.89 11.30
C GLY A 92 7.47 38.03 10.91
N PRO A 93 6.72 38.43 9.90
CA PRO A 93 5.64 37.58 9.41
C PRO A 93 6.19 36.21 9.04
N SER A 94 5.60 35.18 9.63
CA SER A 94 5.97 33.79 9.33
C SER A 94 5.88 33.56 7.83
N PHE A 95 6.92 32.97 7.25
CA PHE A 95 6.96 32.61 5.82
C PHE A 95 5.74 31.79 5.36
N PHE A 96 4.99 31.25 6.31
CA PHE A 96 3.83 30.38 6.11
C PHE A 96 2.49 31.06 6.40
N GLN A 97 2.46 32.29 6.96
CA GLN A 97 1.20 32.93 7.39
C GLN A 97 0.36 33.49 6.25
N ASP A 98 0.96 33.88 5.13
CA ASP A 98 0.27 34.55 4.01
C ASP A 98 0.17 33.71 2.72
N ARG A 99 0.48 32.41 2.80
CA ARG A 99 0.24 31.54 1.63
C ARG A 99 -1.22 31.11 1.62
N GLU A 100 -1.93 31.46 0.56
CA GLU A 100 -3.20 30.84 0.25
C GLU A 100 -3.05 29.33 0.34
N LYS A 101 -3.98 28.68 1.04
CA LYS A 101 -4.01 27.21 1.06
C LYS A 101 -4.09 26.73 -0.36
N PRO A 102 -3.20 25.83 -0.80
CA PRO A 102 -3.29 25.29 -2.15
C PRO A 102 -4.68 24.70 -2.36
N ALA A 103 -5.26 24.91 -3.55
CA ALA A 103 -6.52 24.30 -3.90
C ALA A 103 -6.42 22.77 -3.73
N PRO A 104 -7.48 22.10 -3.28
CA PRO A 104 -7.50 20.65 -3.20
C PRO A 104 -7.09 20.03 -4.54
N HIS A 105 -6.28 18.98 -4.47
CA HIS A 105 -5.89 18.26 -5.68
C HIS A 105 -7.14 17.75 -6.41
N ARG A 106 -7.20 17.99 -7.72
CA ARG A 106 -8.28 17.47 -8.54
C ARG A 106 -7.96 16.04 -8.96
N PRO A 107 -8.94 15.13 -8.99
CA PRO A 107 -8.72 13.80 -9.55
C PRO A 107 -8.30 13.89 -11.01
N ALA A 108 -7.57 12.91 -11.51
CA ALA A 108 -7.17 12.85 -12.91
C ALA A 108 -8.42 12.89 -13.81
N ARG A 109 -8.35 13.65 -14.89
CA ARG A 109 -9.41 13.74 -15.90
C ARG A 109 -9.62 12.39 -16.58
N LYS A 110 -10.80 12.13 -17.11
CA LYS A 110 -11.02 10.97 -17.99
C LYS A 110 -10.13 11.08 -19.23
N PRO A 111 -9.63 9.95 -19.77
CA PRO A 111 -8.74 9.99 -20.95
C PRO A 111 -9.32 10.78 -22.11
N GLU A 112 -10.64 10.67 -22.36
CA GLU A 112 -11.33 11.33 -23.46
C GLU A 112 -11.40 12.86 -23.30
N GLU A 113 -11.35 13.35 -22.07
CA GLU A 113 -11.42 14.77 -21.71
C GLU A 113 -10.07 15.48 -21.85
N ILE A 114 -8.98 14.73 -21.99
CA ILE A 114 -7.63 15.28 -22.09
C ILE A 114 -7.37 15.68 -23.56
N PRO A 115 -7.05 16.95 -23.84
CA PRO A 115 -7.01 17.44 -25.21
C PRO A 115 -5.77 17.00 -26.00
N THR A 116 -4.63 16.81 -25.35
CA THR A 116 -3.35 16.58 -26.03
C THR A 116 -2.75 15.20 -25.80
N GLN A 117 -1.98 14.72 -26.79
CA GLN A 117 -1.20 13.48 -26.69
C GLN A 117 -0.18 13.53 -25.56
N GLU A 118 0.46 14.70 -25.38
CA GLU A 118 1.44 14.91 -24.32
C GLU A 118 0.85 14.70 -22.94
N GLU A 119 -0.30 15.31 -22.67
CA GLU A 119 -0.97 15.17 -21.37
C GLU A 119 -1.47 13.75 -21.14
N LEU A 120 -1.98 13.05 -22.18
CA LEU A 120 -2.37 11.63 -22.06
C LEU A 120 -1.17 10.75 -21.67
N TYR A 121 -0.03 10.96 -22.33
CA TYR A 121 1.18 10.23 -21.98
C TYR A 121 1.65 10.52 -20.56
N LEU A 122 1.68 11.80 -20.16
CA LEU A 122 2.14 12.19 -18.83
C LEU A 122 1.23 11.67 -17.70
N GLU A 123 -0.09 11.69 -17.89
CA GLU A 123 -1.03 11.09 -16.93
C GLU A 123 -0.84 9.57 -16.85
N GLY A 124 -0.71 8.88 -17.97
CA GLY A 124 -0.40 7.45 -17.97
C GLY A 124 0.90 7.14 -17.26
N LEU A 125 1.97 7.89 -17.54
CA LEU A 125 3.27 7.73 -16.88
C LEU A 125 3.18 8.01 -15.38
N HIS A 126 2.45 9.04 -14.97
CA HIS A 126 2.21 9.35 -13.56
C HIS A 126 1.54 8.18 -12.83
N LEU A 127 0.50 7.60 -13.42
CA LEU A 127 -0.20 6.44 -12.86
C LEU A 127 0.68 5.18 -12.78
N GLU A 128 1.64 5.01 -13.69
CA GLU A 128 2.64 3.94 -13.58
C GLU A 128 3.62 4.16 -12.42
N GLN A 129 4.06 5.41 -12.22
CA GLN A 129 5.02 5.75 -11.18
C GLN A 129 4.41 5.72 -9.78
N TYR A 130 3.18 6.18 -9.64
CA TYR A 130 2.54 6.40 -8.33
C TYR A 130 1.35 5.48 -8.05
N ARG A 131 1.12 4.49 -8.86
CA ARG A 131 0.03 3.51 -8.75
C ARG A 131 -1.27 4.09 -8.19
N HIS A 132 -2.30 4.14 -8.98
CA HIS A 132 -3.64 4.52 -8.55
C HIS A 132 -4.50 3.27 -8.31
N VAL A 133 -5.42 3.32 -7.33
CA VAL A 133 -6.26 2.16 -6.98
C VAL A 133 -7.25 1.82 -8.09
N THR A 134 -7.82 2.83 -8.75
CA THR A 134 -8.90 2.66 -9.74
C THR A 134 -8.54 3.12 -11.14
N LEU A 135 -7.56 4.02 -11.30
CA LEU A 135 -7.15 4.52 -12.60
C LEU A 135 -5.97 3.70 -13.12
N ARG A 136 -5.99 3.41 -14.41
CA ARG A 136 -4.99 2.59 -15.07
C ARG A 136 -4.26 3.39 -16.15
N ALA A 137 -2.93 3.34 -16.15
CA ALA A 137 -2.10 3.94 -17.19
C ALA A 137 -2.49 3.47 -18.60
N GLU A 138 -2.89 2.18 -18.71
CA GLU A 138 -3.32 1.56 -19.95
C GLU A 138 -4.44 2.33 -20.66
N ASP A 139 -5.41 2.88 -19.93
CA ASP A 139 -6.56 3.59 -20.51
C ASP A 139 -6.13 4.89 -21.19
N TYR A 140 -5.19 5.61 -20.60
CA TYR A 140 -4.63 6.84 -21.14
C TYR A 140 -3.76 6.57 -22.38
N TYR A 141 -2.93 5.54 -22.34
CA TYR A 141 -2.14 5.14 -23.50
C TYR A 141 -3.02 4.64 -24.66
N ARG A 142 -4.10 3.89 -24.36
CA ARG A 142 -5.06 3.44 -25.38
C ARG A 142 -5.76 4.61 -26.05
N GLU A 143 -6.21 5.60 -25.29
CA GLU A 143 -6.82 6.80 -25.87
C GLU A 143 -5.83 7.59 -26.74
N ALA A 144 -4.59 7.75 -26.29
CA ALA A 144 -3.55 8.36 -27.11
C ALA A 144 -3.32 7.59 -28.41
N LEU A 145 -3.23 6.25 -28.35
CA LEU A 145 -3.04 5.39 -29.52
C LEU A 145 -4.28 5.31 -30.44
N ARG A 146 -5.47 5.57 -29.91
CA ARG A 146 -6.69 5.72 -30.72
C ARG A 146 -6.62 6.98 -31.60
N ARG A 147 -6.01 8.07 -31.11
CA ARG A 147 -5.85 9.34 -31.84
C ARG A 147 -4.65 9.31 -32.81
N ASP A 148 -3.49 8.78 -32.34
CA ASP A 148 -2.30 8.53 -33.16
C ASP A 148 -1.70 7.15 -32.83
N ASN A 149 -2.02 6.17 -33.65
CA ASN A 149 -1.58 4.79 -33.42
C ASN A 149 -0.06 4.60 -33.53
N GLY A 150 0.65 5.62 -34.04
CA GLY A 150 2.09 5.68 -34.16
C GLY A 150 2.80 6.44 -33.04
N ASP A 151 2.09 6.94 -32.01
CA ASP A 151 2.73 7.63 -30.90
C ASP A 151 3.80 6.76 -30.26
N ILE A 152 5.06 7.26 -30.25
CA ILE A 152 6.24 6.48 -29.86
C ILE A 152 6.18 6.11 -28.39
N ARG A 153 5.86 7.08 -27.53
CA ARG A 153 5.93 6.90 -26.06
C ARG A 153 4.79 6.04 -25.54
N CYS A 154 3.58 6.27 -26.08
CA CYS A 154 2.42 5.45 -25.68
C CYS A 154 2.53 4.01 -26.18
N ASN A 155 3.06 3.77 -27.39
CA ASN A 155 3.39 2.42 -27.83
C ASN A 155 4.49 1.79 -26.95
N ASN A 156 5.55 2.52 -26.62
CA ASN A 156 6.59 2.03 -25.72
C ASN A 156 6.01 1.72 -24.30
N GLY A 157 5.18 2.60 -23.75
CA GLY A 157 4.49 2.39 -22.47
C GLY A 157 3.59 1.14 -22.49
N MET A 158 2.78 0.96 -23.53
CA MET A 158 1.95 -0.26 -23.71
C MET A 158 2.80 -1.52 -23.79
N GLY A 159 3.91 -1.47 -24.54
CA GLY A 159 4.85 -2.58 -24.61
C GLY A 159 5.42 -2.94 -23.24
N LEU A 160 5.85 -1.95 -22.45
CA LEU A 160 6.35 -2.14 -21.09
C LEU A 160 5.29 -2.71 -20.14
N LEU A 161 4.02 -2.28 -20.25
CA LEU A 161 2.93 -2.86 -19.47
C LEU A 161 2.78 -4.37 -19.76
N TRP A 162 2.82 -4.79 -21.01
CA TRP A 162 2.75 -6.20 -21.39
C TRP A 162 3.98 -7.00 -20.95
N MET A 163 5.19 -6.40 -21.04
CA MET A 163 6.40 -7.04 -20.51
C MET A 163 6.33 -7.27 -19.01
N ARG A 164 5.80 -6.30 -18.24
CA ARG A 164 5.57 -6.46 -16.79
C ARG A 164 4.57 -7.58 -16.48
N LYS A 165 3.52 -7.71 -17.31
CA LYS A 165 2.56 -8.82 -17.22
C LYS A 165 3.17 -10.17 -17.61
N GLY A 166 4.40 -10.20 -18.13
CA GLY A 166 5.11 -11.40 -18.55
C GLY A 166 4.71 -11.91 -19.95
N ASP A 167 4.07 -11.07 -20.77
CA ASP A 167 3.60 -11.40 -22.12
C ASP A 167 4.38 -10.62 -23.19
N CYS A 168 5.58 -11.14 -23.52
CA CYS A 168 6.44 -10.53 -24.55
C CYS A 168 5.79 -10.54 -25.94
N LYS A 169 4.95 -11.54 -26.26
CA LYS A 169 4.29 -11.66 -27.57
C LYS A 169 3.31 -10.50 -27.79
N LYS A 170 2.56 -10.11 -26.75
CA LYS A 170 1.68 -8.94 -26.83
C LYS A 170 2.45 -7.63 -26.79
N ALA A 171 3.64 -7.59 -26.18
CA ALA A 171 4.48 -6.40 -26.15
C ALA A 171 5.13 -6.08 -27.51
N LEU A 172 5.57 -7.09 -28.24
CA LEU A 172 6.30 -6.96 -29.52
C LEU A 172 5.65 -6.02 -30.53
N PRO A 173 4.35 -6.14 -30.85
CA PRO A 173 3.71 -5.26 -31.86
C PRO A 173 3.75 -3.78 -31.47
N PHE A 174 3.67 -3.46 -30.19
CA PHE A 174 3.74 -2.10 -29.70
C PHE A 174 5.16 -1.54 -29.82
N PHE A 175 6.16 -2.27 -29.37
CA PHE A 175 7.55 -1.85 -29.52
C PHE A 175 7.97 -1.73 -30.98
N GLU A 176 7.53 -2.63 -31.85
CA GLU A 176 7.80 -2.55 -33.29
C GLU A 176 7.27 -1.25 -33.89
N LYS A 177 6.03 -0.84 -33.55
CA LYS A 177 5.46 0.45 -33.99
C LYS A 177 6.27 1.64 -33.46
N ALA A 178 6.63 1.63 -32.18
CA ALA A 178 7.46 2.67 -31.57
C ALA A 178 8.81 2.81 -32.27
N VAL A 179 9.51 1.69 -32.49
CA VAL A 179 10.80 1.65 -33.18
C VAL A 179 10.67 2.13 -34.64
N LYS A 180 9.71 1.62 -35.41
CA LYS A 180 9.45 2.06 -36.79
C LYS A 180 9.22 3.57 -36.89
N ARG A 181 8.41 4.12 -36.01
CA ARG A 181 8.12 5.56 -35.99
C ARG A 181 9.33 6.40 -35.56
N SER A 182 10.08 5.94 -34.53
CA SER A 182 11.27 6.65 -34.05
C SER A 182 12.38 6.74 -35.11
N MET A 183 12.46 5.71 -35.95
CA MET A 183 13.50 5.61 -37.01
C MET A 183 13.06 6.15 -38.38
N LEU A 184 11.84 6.68 -38.52
CA LEU A 184 11.28 7.09 -39.80
C LEU A 184 12.14 8.13 -40.53
N ARG A 185 12.70 9.09 -39.80
CA ARG A 185 13.49 10.20 -40.37
C ARG A 185 14.99 10.04 -40.15
N ASN A 186 15.37 9.28 -39.13
CA ASN A 186 16.77 9.06 -38.80
C ASN A 186 16.94 7.60 -38.33
N PRO A 187 17.76 6.78 -39.01
CA PRO A 187 18.00 5.39 -38.62
C PRO A 187 18.62 5.25 -37.23
N ASN A 188 19.22 6.32 -36.69
CA ASN A 188 19.74 6.37 -35.32
C ASN A 188 18.94 7.43 -34.54
N PRO A 189 17.82 7.05 -33.90
CA PRO A 189 16.98 7.97 -33.17
C PRO A 189 17.75 8.60 -31.99
N ARG A 190 17.33 9.79 -31.59
CA ARG A 190 17.93 10.52 -30.47
C ARG A 190 17.85 9.75 -29.15
N ASP A 191 16.77 8.98 -28.99
CA ASP A 191 16.51 8.16 -27.79
C ASP A 191 16.67 6.68 -28.12
N GLY A 192 17.42 5.95 -27.29
CA GLY A 192 17.65 4.51 -27.41
C GLY A 192 16.60 3.63 -26.75
N GLU A 193 15.65 4.22 -25.98
CA GLU A 193 14.73 3.46 -25.12
C GLU A 193 13.89 2.45 -25.91
N CYS A 194 13.22 2.89 -26.97
CA CYS A 194 12.38 2.00 -27.76
C CYS A 194 13.15 0.83 -28.37
N CYS A 195 14.40 1.07 -28.82
CA CYS A 195 15.26 0.01 -29.34
C CYS A 195 15.68 -0.97 -28.27
N PHE A 196 15.99 -0.49 -27.07
CA PHE A 196 16.35 -1.32 -25.92
C PHE A 196 15.17 -2.20 -25.48
N ASN A 197 13.99 -1.63 -25.32
CA ASN A 197 12.80 -2.35 -24.88
C ASN A 197 12.31 -3.34 -25.93
N TYR A 198 12.43 -3.01 -27.21
CA TYR A 198 12.15 -3.95 -28.29
C TYR A 198 13.12 -5.13 -28.28
N ALA A 199 14.42 -4.87 -28.10
CA ALA A 199 15.42 -5.91 -27.96
C ALA A 199 15.13 -6.84 -26.77
N TRP A 200 14.70 -6.27 -25.65
CA TRP A 200 14.31 -7.06 -24.47
C TRP A 200 13.11 -7.97 -24.75
N ALA A 201 12.10 -7.48 -25.46
CA ALA A 201 10.98 -8.31 -25.87
C ALA A 201 11.39 -9.42 -26.85
N LEU A 202 12.25 -9.11 -27.85
CA LEU A 202 12.80 -10.09 -28.80
C LEU A 202 13.61 -11.18 -28.09
N GLU A 203 14.45 -10.81 -27.11
CA GLU A 203 15.21 -11.76 -26.28
C GLU A 203 14.26 -12.72 -25.54
N ASN A 204 13.18 -12.18 -24.95
CA ASN A 204 12.19 -12.99 -24.25
C ASN A 204 11.37 -13.91 -25.17
N ASP A 205 11.22 -13.53 -26.45
CA ASP A 205 10.60 -14.35 -27.49
C ASP A 205 11.56 -15.34 -28.14
N GLY A 206 12.85 -15.34 -27.73
CA GLY A 206 13.89 -16.23 -28.27
C GLY A 206 14.54 -15.76 -29.56
N GLN A 207 14.27 -14.55 -30.02
CA GLN A 207 14.87 -13.93 -31.22
C GLN A 207 16.20 -13.24 -30.92
N GLU A 208 17.20 -14.05 -30.45
CA GLU A 208 18.46 -13.52 -29.88
C GLU A 208 19.30 -12.69 -30.87
N GLU A 209 19.37 -13.07 -32.15
CA GLU A 209 20.16 -12.31 -33.15
C GLU A 209 19.61 -10.89 -33.34
N GLU A 210 18.28 -10.83 -33.46
CA GLU A 210 17.60 -9.57 -33.65
C GLU A 210 17.70 -8.71 -32.36
N ALA A 211 17.60 -9.35 -31.18
CA ALA A 211 17.79 -8.70 -29.88
C ALA A 211 19.20 -8.08 -29.79
N ILE A 212 20.27 -8.80 -30.16
CA ILE A 212 21.63 -8.25 -30.20
C ILE A 212 21.72 -7.03 -31.10
N ARG A 213 21.11 -7.09 -32.28
CA ARG A 213 21.10 -5.98 -33.22
C ARG A 213 20.46 -4.73 -32.62
N PHE A 214 19.32 -4.87 -31.97
CA PHE A 214 18.60 -3.74 -31.36
C PHE A 214 19.22 -3.27 -30.05
N TYR A 215 19.81 -4.13 -29.23
CA TYR A 215 20.59 -3.71 -28.07
C TYR A 215 21.82 -2.87 -28.50
N ARG A 216 22.55 -3.28 -29.53
CA ARG A 216 23.65 -2.50 -30.08
C ARG A 216 23.16 -1.20 -30.71
N LYS A 217 21.98 -1.19 -31.31
CA LYS A 217 21.38 0.03 -31.84
C LYS A 217 20.99 1.01 -30.73
N ALA A 218 20.41 0.54 -29.63
CA ALA A 218 20.15 1.35 -28.45
C ALA A 218 21.42 1.96 -27.87
N ALA A 219 22.54 1.22 -27.91
CA ALA A 219 23.83 1.65 -27.41
C ALA A 219 24.47 2.81 -28.18
N TRP A 220 23.95 3.23 -29.34
CA TRP A 220 24.35 4.47 -30.01
C TRP A 220 23.96 5.70 -29.19
N ASN A 221 22.89 5.61 -28.39
CA ASN A 221 22.53 6.63 -27.44
C ASN A 221 23.36 6.48 -26.16
N TYR A 222 23.96 7.57 -25.68
CA TYR A 222 24.84 7.55 -24.52
C TYR A 222 24.13 7.00 -23.27
N GLY A 223 22.86 7.37 -23.06
CA GLY A 223 22.06 6.91 -21.91
C GLY A 223 21.81 5.40 -21.89
N TYR A 224 21.76 4.75 -23.07
CA TYR A 224 21.55 3.32 -23.22
C TYR A 224 22.82 2.55 -23.59
N LYS A 225 23.97 3.22 -23.71
CA LYS A 225 25.23 2.58 -24.15
C LYS A 225 25.66 1.45 -23.24
N GLY A 226 25.75 1.72 -21.94
CA GLY A 226 26.15 0.71 -20.96
C GLY A 226 25.16 -0.45 -20.87
N ALA A 227 23.86 -0.15 -20.80
CA ALA A 227 22.80 -1.16 -20.69
C ALA A 227 22.69 -2.03 -21.94
N GLY A 228 22.65 -1.40 -23.13
CA GLY A 228 22.54 -2.12 -24.40
C GLY A 228 23.73 -3.03 -24.66
N LEU A 229 24.97 -2.55 -24.44
CA LEU A 229 26.18 -3.36 -24.60
C LEU A 229 26.28 -4.49 -23.57
N LYS A 230 25.83 -4.27 -22.31
CA LYS A 230 25.75 -5.30 -21.29
C LYS A 230 24.83 -6.46 -21.74
N GLN A 231 23.63 -6.15 -22.22
CA GLN A 231 22.70 -7.19 -22.65
C GLN A 231 23.18 -7.89 -23.93
N ALA A 232 23.73 -7.17 -24.91
CA ALA A 232 24.35 -7.78 -26.07
C ALA A 232 25.51 -8.74 -25.68
N ALA A 233 26.35 -8.35 -24.71
CA ALA A 233 27.41 -9.18 -24.20
C ALA A 233 26.91 -10.49 -23.56
N LYS A 234 25.82 -10.44 -22.77
CA LYS A 234 25.19 -11.64 -22.21
C LYS A 234 24.73 -12.61 -23.29
N LEU A 235 24.13 -12.10 -24.37
CA LEU A 235 23.71 -12.91 -25.51
C LEU A 235 24.90 -13.52 -26.25
N TYR A 236 25.96 -12.75 -26.49
CA TYR A 236 27.19 -13.28 -27.06
C TYR A 236 27.86 -14.38 -26.19
N VAL A 237 27.80 -14.23 -24.85
CA VAL A 237 28.27 -15.26 -23.91
C VAL A 237 27.47 -16.56 -24.08
N ARG A 238 26.15 -16.51 -24.17
CA ARG A 238 25.29 -17.70 -24.38
C ARG A 238 25.64 -18.43 -25.68
N LYS A 239 26.05 -17.66 -26.68
CA LYS A 239 26.50 -18.19 -28.00
C LYS A 239 27.95 -18.66 -28.03
N GLY A 240 28.71 -18.49 -26.95
CA GLY A 240 30.14 -18.80 -26.89
C GLY A 240 31.04 -17.78 -27.60
N CYS A 241 30.52 -16.66 -28.07
CA CYS A 241 31.24 -15.58 -28.76
C CYS A 241 31.95 -14.67 -27.74
N PHE A 242 32.94 -15.18 -27.02
CA PHE A 242 33.57 -14.49 -25.89
C PHE A 242 34.33 -13.21 -26.26
N GLU A 243 34.96 -13.14 -27.42
CA GLU A 243 35.69 -11.92 -27.84
C GLU A 243 34.71 -10.78 -28.19
N ASP A 244 33.58 -11.07 -28.85
CA ASP A 244 32.55 -10.08 -29.10
C ASP A 244 31.92 -9.57 -27.79
N ALA A 245 31.66 -10.50 -26.84
CA ALA A 245 31.23 -10.16 -25.51
C ALA A 245 32.23 -9.24 -24.78
N LEU A 246 33.52 -9.56 -24.81
CA LEU A 246 34.58 -8.73 -24.20
C LEU A 246 34.66 -7.36 -24.87
N SER A 247 34.50 -7.28 -26.18
CA SER A 247 34.49 -6.02 -26.92
C SER A 247 33.33 -5.12 -26.43
N CYS A 248 32.13 -5.67 -26.32
CA CYS A 248 30.97 -4.96 -25.77
C CYS A 248 31.22 -4.48 -24.33
N ILE A 249 31.77 -5.32 -23.46
CA ILE A 249 32.06 -4.97 -22.07
C ILE A 249 33.13 -3.89 -21.94
N ARG A 250 34.21 -3.96 -22.74
CA ARG A 250 35.24 -2.90 -22.75
C ARG A 250 34.64 -1.57 -23.12
N GLU A 251 33.79 -1.54 -24.14
CA GLU A 251 33.10 -0.32 -24.56
C GLU A 251 32.11 0.16 -23.50
N ALA A 252 31.33 -0.70 -22.87
CA ALA A 252 30.40 -0.34 -21.78
C ALA A 252 31.16 0.27 -20.58
N LEU A 253 32.32 -0.24 -20.23
CA LEU A 253 33.18 0.26 -19.15
C LEU A 253 33.76 1.67 -19.44
N THR A 254 33.77 2.14 -20.68
CA THR A 254 34.18 3.53 -20.97
C THR A 254 33.13 4.55 -20.48
N VAL A 255 31.88 4.12 -20.30
CA VAL A 255 30.77 4.95 -19.82
C VAL A 255 30.56 4.81 -18.31
N ASN A 256 30.80 3.59 -17.79
CA ASN A 256 30.64 3.26 -16.37
C ASN A 256 31.76 2.35 -15.91
N GLY A 257 32.92 2.95 -15.64
CA GLY A 257 34.17 2.23 -15.30
C GLY A 257 34.14 1.48 -13.98
N GLU A 258 33.31 1.94 -13.03
CA GLU A 258 33.20 1.36 -11.67
C GLU A 258 31.94 0.48 -11.49
N SER A 259 31.36 -0.04 -12.59
CA SER A 259 30.21 -0.93 -12.51
C SER A 259 30.61 -2.34 -12.03
N PRO A 260 30.11 -2.79 -10.84
CA PRO A 260 30.34 -4.15 -10.37
C PRO A 260 29.75 -5.21 -11.30
N GLU A 261 28.59 -4.94 -11.91
CA GLU A 261 27.93 -5.86 -12.84
C GLU A 261 28.74 -6.08 -14.13
N LEU A 262 29.27 -5.00 -14.73
CA LEU A 262 30.12 -5.09 -15.91
C LEU A 262 31.44 -5.78 -15.59
N SER A 263 32.00 -5.54 -14.40
CA SER A 263 33.22 -6.17 -13.91
C SER A 263 33.03 -7.65 -13.61
N PHE A 264 31.89 -8.05 -13.03
CA PHE A 264 31.47 -9.43 -12.89
C PHE A 264 31.43 -10.13 -14.25
N LEU A 265 30.72 -9.56 -15.22
CA LEU A 265 30.57 -10.12 -16.56
C LEU A 265 31.93 -10.24 -17.27
N LYS A 266 32.78 -9.22 -17.13
CA LYS A 266 34.17 -9.26 -17.64
C LYS A 266 34.99 -10.40 -17.02
N ALA A 267 34.94 -10.56 -15.71
CA ALA A 267 35.64 -11.61 -14.99
C ALA A 267 35.16 -13.00 -15.41
N PHE A 268 33.83 -13.18 -15.49
CA PHE A 268 33.21 -14.42 -15.96
C PHE A 268 33.69 -14.79 -17.38
N ILE A 269 33.63 -13.86 -18.34
CA ILE A 269 34.02 -14.09 -19.72
C ILE A 269 35.50 -14.45 -19.79
N LEU A 270 36.38 -13.73 -19.08
CA LEU A 270 37.82 -14.02 -19.01
C LEU A 270 38.11 -15.42 -18.43
N ARG A 271 37.41 -15.80 -17.36
CA ARG A 271 37.51 -17.14 -16.77
C ARG A 271 37.10 -18.24 -17.77
N LYS A 272 35.93 -18.05 -18.42
CA LYS A 272 35.42 -19.02 -19.42
C LYS A 272 36.29 -19.11 -20.68
N SER A 273 37.05 -18.05 -21.01
CA SER A 273 38.04 -18.01 -22.11
C SER A 273 39.42 -18.53 -21.70
N GLY A 274 39.58 -19.11 -20.50
CA GLY A 274 40.86 -19.62 -20.00
C GLY A 274 41.85 -18.56 -19.47
N ARG A 275 41.46 -17.29 -19.45
CA ARG A 275 42.28 -16.13 -19.01
C ARG A 275 42.13 -15.86 -17.51
N SER A 276 42.25 -16.91 -16.67
CA SER A 276 41.98 -16.86 -15.22
C SER A 276 42.82 -15.83 -14.46
N LYS A 277 44.09 -15.61 -14.86
CA LYS A 277 44.96 -14.58 -14.24
C LYS A 277 44.37 -13.15 -14.42
N GLU A 278 43.85 -12.86 -15.60
CA GLU A 278 43.26 -11.56 -15.90
C GLU A 278 41.91 -11.42 -15.18
N ALA A 279 41.08 -12.47 -15.17
CA ALA A 279 39.86 -12.50 -14.40
C ALA A 279 40.11 -12.19 -12.91
N GLY A 280 41.14 -12.81 -12.31
CA GLY A 280 41.50 -12.56 -10.93
C GLY A 280 41.97 -11.12 -10.65
N LYS A 281 42.61 -10.43 -11.62
CA LYS A 281 42.92 -8.99 -11.48
C LYS A 281 41.65 -8.15 -11.45
N VAL A 282 40.70 -8.42 -12.34
CA VAL A 282 39.42 -7.69 -12.40
C VAL A 282 38.65 -7.87 -11.08
N VAL A 283 38.53 -9.11 -10.59
CA VAL A 283 37.83 -9.41 -9.34
C VAL A 283 38.45 -8.67 -8.15
N ARG A 284 39.79 -8.72 -8.02
CA ARG A 284 40.51 -8.05 -6.92
C ARG A 284 40.31 -6.52 -6.96
N ALA A 285 40.45 -5.90 -8.14
CA ALA A 285 40.30 -4.46 -8.29
C ALA A 285 38.91 -4.00 -7.94
N MET A 286 37.86 -4.67 -8.46
CA MET A 286 36.49 -4.26 -8.23
C MET A 286 36.01 -4.59 -6.81
N ARG A 287 36.47 -5.67 -6.18
CA ARG A 287 36.16 -5.97 -4.79
C ARG A 287 36.75 -4.96 -3.79
N ALA A 288 37.75 -4.17 -4.18
CA ALA A 288 38.18 -3.04 -3.39
C ALA A 288 37.18 -1.87 -3.41
N VAL A 289 36.38 -1.76 -4.48
CA VAL A 289 35.34 -0.76 -4.65
C VAL A 289 34.00 -1.28 -4.07
N ASP A 290 33.61 -2.49 -4.46
CA ASP A 290 32.39 -3.16 -3.97
C ASP A 290 32.72 -4.53 -3.37
N PRO A 291 32.95 -4.61 -2.04
CA PRO A 291 33.25 -5.88 -1.37
C PRO A 291 32.06 -6.82 -1.23
N LEU A 292 30.81 -6.34 -1.49
CA LEU A 292 29.57 -7.06 -1.28
C LEU A 292 28.93 -7.58 -2.59
N GLY A 293 29.49 -7.25 -3.75
CA GLY A 293 28.98 -7.65 -5.06
C GLY A 293 28.90 -9.18 -5.21
N TYR A 294 27.70 -9.75 -5.27
CA TYR A 294 27.45 -11.20 -5.26
C TYR A 294 28.15 -11.91 -6.41
N GLY A 295 28.03 -11.39 -7.63
CA GLY A 295 28.70 -11.97 -8.81
C GLY A 295 30.20 -12.01 -8.67
N LEU A 296 30.85 -10.96 -8.15
CA LEU A 296 32.28 -10.89 -7.92
C LEU A 296 32.76 -11.83 -6.82
N LEU A 297 31.93 -12.03 -5.78
CA LEU A 297 32.24 -13.04 -4.75
C LEU A 297 32.11 -14.45 -5.32
N GLY A 298 31.11 -14.71 -6.16
CA GLY A 298 30.96 -15.96 -6.89
C GLY A 298 32.14 -16.24 -7.80
N GLU A 299 32.58 -15.27 -8.62
CA GLU A 299 33.74 -15.41 -9.49
C GLU A 299 35.06 -15.60 -8.70
N SER A 300 35.20 -14.93 -7.54
CA SER A 300 36.34 -15.18 -6.64
C SER A 300 36.40 -16.64 -6.21
N TRP A 301 35.27 -17.23 -5.83
CA TRP A 301 35.19 -18.65 -5.46
C TRP A 301 35.46 -19.57 -6.66
N PHE A 302 34.89 -19.34 -7.83
CA PHE A 302 35.09 -20.17 -9.02
C PHE A 302 36.50 -20.09 -9.58
N LEU A 303 37.23 -19.00 -9.33
CA LEU A 303 38.62 -18.84 -9.76
C LEU A 303 39.62 -19.53 -8.83
N GLN A 304 39.37 -19.49 -7.53
CA GLN A 304 40.34 -19.95 -6.51
C GLN A 304 40.00 -21.34 -5.99
N ASP A 305 38.71 -21.74 -6.03
CA ASP A 305 38.15 -22.96 -5.43
C ASP A 305 38.61 -23.18 -3.97
N GLU A 306 38.94 -22.07 -3.27
CA GLU A 306 39.49 -22.07 -1.92
C GLU A 306 38.41 -21.91 -0.89
N LYS A 307 38.56 -22.56 0.27
CA LYS A 307 37.65 -22.50 1.41
C LYS A 307 37.37 -21.04 1.85
N GLU A 308 38.41 -20.20 1.88
CA GLU A 308 38.30 -18.80 2.29
C GLU A 308 37.39 -17.99 1.37
N ALA A 309 37.44 -18.18 0.05
CA ALA A 309 36.56 -17.52 -0.91
C ALA A 309 35.10 -17.98 -0.74
N LEU A 310 34.89 -19.28 -0.47
CA LEU A 310 33.57 -19.84 -0.16
C LEU A 310 32.99 -19.28 1.15
N ASP A 311 33.82 -19.23 2.20
CA ASP A 311 33.39 -18.73 3.51
C ASP A 311 33.00 -17.25 3.43
N ARG A 312 33.71 -16.42 2.66
CA ARG A 312 33.33 -15.03 2.39
C ARG A 312 31.97 -14.94 1.67
N LEU A 313 31.78 -15.75 0.61
CA LEU A 313 30.51 -15.80 -0.12
C LEU A 313 29.36 -16.14 0.83
N LYS A 314 29.51 -17.18 1.65
CA LYS A 314 28.51 -17.58 2.65
C LYS A 314 28.27 -16.50 3.71
N ASN A 315 29.32 -15.83 4.18
CA ASN A 315 29.20 -14.76 5.18
C ASN A 315 28.41 -13.55 4.67
N VAL A 316 28.49 -13.24 3.37
CA VAL A 316 27.75 -12.15 2.75
C VAL A 316 26.30 -12.55 2.44
N LEU A 317 26.10 -13.71 1.81
CA LEU A 317 24.75 -14.16 1.43
C LEU A 317 23.94 -14.72 2.63
N ARG A 318 24.65 -15.32 3.63
CA ARG A 318 24.04 -15.92 4.82
C ARG A 318 22.94 -16.91 4.45
N GLU A 319 21.93 -17.06 5.31
CA GLU A 319 20.73 -17.87 5.08
C GLU A 319 19.65 -17.14 4.23
N ARG A 320 20.00 -16.04 3.57
CA ARG A 320 19.06 -15.26 2.75
C ARG A 320 18.78 -15.94 1.42
N LYS A 321 17.76 -16.76 1.36
CA LYS A 321 17.34 -17.52 0.16
C LYS A 321 17.26 -16.66 -1.11
N THR A 322 16.73 -15.46 -1.00
CA THR A 322 16.63 -14.51 -2.14
C THR A 322 17.99 -14.06 -2.67
N ALA A 323 18.99 -13.83 -1.81
CA ALA A 323 20.33 -13.43 -2.23
C ALA A 323 21.03 -14.54 -3.05
N TRP A 324 20.91 -15.79 -2.60
CA TRP A 324 21.39 -16.95 -3.35
C TRP A 324 20.71 -17.11 -4.70
N ARG A 325 19.39 -16.90 -4.73
CA ARG A 325 18.59 -16.95 -5.95
C ARG A 325 18.98 -15.87 -6.95
N VAL A 326 19.22 -14.62 -6.49
CA VAL A 326 19.73 -13.54 -7.34
C VAL A 326 21.08 -13.93 -7.97
N LEU A 327 22.00 -14.43 -7.16
CA LEU A 327 23.30 -14.88 -7.69
C LEU A 327 23.15 -16.01 -8.71
N MET A 328 22.32 -17.02 -8.43
CA MET A 328 22.07 -18.11 -9.40
C MET A 328 21.41 -17.60 -10.67
N ALA A 329 20.53 -16.59 -10.59
CA ALA A 329 19.91 -15.97 -11.76
C ALA A 329 20.91 -15.29 -12.67
N GLU A 330 21.90 -14.56 -12.11
CA GLU A 330 22.99 -13.95 -12.90
C GLU A 330 23.74 -15.00 -13.74
N TYR A 331 24.03 -16.17 -13.17
CA TYR A 331 24.68 -17.27 -13.92
C TYR A 331 23.74 -17.95 -14.90
N LEU A 332 22.43 -18.09 -14.59
CA LEU A 332 21.46 -18.64 -15.53
C LEU A 332 21.30 -17.77 -16.79
N GLU A 333 21.31 -16.44 -16.61
CA GLU A 333 21.25 -15.50 -17.74
C GLU A 333 22.44 -15.65 -18.70
N LEU A 334 23.55 -16.18 -18.22
CA LEU A 334 24.77 -16.46 -19.01
C LEU A 334 24.84 -17.89 -19.56
N GLY A 335 23.83 -18.74 -19.30
CA GLY A 335 23.91 -20.16 -19.65
C GLY A 335 24.94 -20.95 -18.84
N ALA A 336 25.32 -20.46 -17.68
CA ALA A 336 26.35 -21.05 -16.82
C ALA A 336 25.75 -22.13 -15.90
N TRP A 337 25.23 -23.18 -16.50
CA TRP A 337 24.46 -24.24 -15.83
C TRP A 337 25.24 -24.97 -14.73
N GLN A 338 26.53 -25.21 -14.94
CA GLN A 338 27.37 -25.91 -13.96
C GLN A 338 27.60 -25.07 -12.70
N GLU A 339 27.81 -23.77 -12.86
CA GLU A 339 27.96 -22.81 -11.78
C GLU A 339 26.69 -22.78 -10.91
N VAL A 340 25.50 -22.75 -11.54
CA VAL A 340 24.21 -22.82 -10.84
C VAL A 340 24.06 -24.11 -10.03
N LEU A 341 24.43 -25.26 -10.60
CA LEU A 341 24.38 -26.53 -9.88
C LEU A 341 25.35 -26.55 -8.68
N LYS A 342 26.54 -25.94 -8.80
CA LYS A 342 27.50 -25.81 -7.69
C LYS A 342 26.97 -24.88 -6.59
N LEU A 343 26.45 -23.69 -6.95
CA LEU A 343 25.85 -22.73 -6.03
C LEU A 343 24.63 -23.32 -5.30
N GLY A 344 23.74 -23.98 -6.04
CA GLY A 344 22.55 -24.58 -5.46
C GLY A 344 22.79 -25.72 -4.46
N ARG A 345 23.99 -26.33 -4.46
CA ARG A 345 24.38 -27.32 -3.44
C ARG A 345 24.71 -26.70 -2.08
N ILE A 346 25.17 -25.46 -2.08
CA ILE A 346 25.63 -24.76 -0.89
C ILE A 346 24.63 -23.72 -0.41
N ALA A 347 23.66 -23.36 -1.24
CA ALA A 347 22.59 -22.45 -0.90
C ALA A 347 21.58 -23.11 0.07
N PRO A 348 20.89 -22.31 0.91
CA PRO A 348 19.85 -22.82 1.80
C PRO A 348 18.76 -23.60 1.05
N ALA A 349 18.19 -24.59 1.75
CA ALA A 349 17.07 -25.37 1.21
C ALA A 349 15.84 -24.48 0.96
N ASP A 350 15.34 -24.53 -0.27
CA ASP A 350 14.22 -23.70 -0.73
C ASP A 350 13.62 -24.31 -2.01
N PRO A 351 12.28 -24.33 -2.18
CA PRO A 351 11.67 -24.83 -3.42
C PRO A 351 12.27 -24.18 -4.67
N MET A 352 12.48 -22.84 -4.65
CA MET A 352 13.05 -22.15 -5.80
C MET A 352 14.49 -22.59 -6.11
N ASN A 353 15.31 -22.89 -5.10
CA ASN A 353 16.64 -23.47 -5.32
C ASN A 353 16.53 -24.78 -6.12
N CYS A 354 15.59 -25.66 -5.77
CA CYS A 354 15.35 -26.88 -6.52
C CYS A 354 14.90 -26.62 -7.95
N TYR A 355 14.02 -25.67 -8.19
CA TYR A 355 13.60 -25.28 -9.55
C TYR A 355 14.78 -24.71 -10.38
N TYR A 356 15.60 -23.87 -9.81
CA TYR A 356 16.81 -23.33 -10.47
C TYR A 356 17.79 -24.45 -10.87
N ARG A 357 18.00 -25.40 -9.96
CA ARG A 357 18.84 -26.59 -10.24
C ARG A 357 18.23 -27.51 -11.29
N ALA A 358 16.91 -27.68 -11.27
CA ALA A 358 16.18 -28.46 -12.28
C ALA A 358 16.38 -27.84 -13.68
N TYR A 359 16.16 -26.53 -13.79
CA TYR A 359 16.36 -25.79 -15.03
C TYR A 359 17.80 -25.86 -15.55
N ALA A 360 18.78 -25.71 -14.65
CA ALA A 360 20.19 -25.83 -14.99
C ALA A 360 20.59 -27.27 -15.39
N ALA A 361 20.01 -28.28 -14.75
CA ALA A 361 20.25 -29.68 -15.13
C ALA A 361 19.68 -30.01 -16.51
N ALA A 362 18.51 -29.50 -16.84
CA ALA A 362 17.91 -29.62 -18.17
C ALA A 362 18.75 -28.91 -19.24
N GLY A 363 19.27 -27.71 -18.95
CA GLY A 363 20.18 -26.99 -19.85
C GLY A 363 21.50 -27.76 -20.15
N LEU A 364 21.85 -28.73 -19.30
CA LEU A 364 22.97 -29.67 -19.52
C LEU A 364 22.54 -31.01 -20.14
N GLY A 365 21.30 -31.18 -20.53
CA GLY A 365 20.73 -32.43 -21.03
C GLY A 365 20.62 -33.55 -19.98
N LYS A 366 20.61 -33.21 -18.68
CA LYS A 366 20.54 -34.17 -17.57
C LYS A 366 19.09 -34.30 -17.05
N GLU A 367 18.20 -34.77 -17.91
CA GLU A 367 16.74 -34.80 -17.66
C GLU A 367 16.33 -35.61 -16.42
N ALA A 368 16.96 -36.75 -16.14
CA ALA A 368 16.68 -37.53 -14.93
C ALA A 368 16.95 -36.71 -13.67
N LYS A 369 18.09 -36.02 -13.65
CA LYS A 369 18.47 -35.17 -12.50
C LYS A 369 17.57 -33.92 -12.37
N ALA A 370 17.12 -33.37 -13.51
CA ALA A 370 16.16 -32.29 -13.50
C ALA A 370 14.83 -32.77 -12.89
N ALA A 371 14.36 -33.96 -13.26
CA ALA A 371 13.16 -34.57 -12.69
C ALA A 371 13.26 -34.80 -11.17
N ASP A 372 14.41 -35.28 -10.68
CA ASP A 372 14.66 -35.47 -9.23
C ASP A 372 14.55 -34.14 -8.47
N PHE A 373 15.10 -33.05 -9.01
CA PHE A 373 14.99 -31.74 -8.38
C PHE A 373 13.54 -31.19 -8.37
N LEU A 374 12.77 -31.47 -9.44
CA LEU A 374 11.34 -31.08 -9.46
C LEU A 374 10.53 -31.86 -8.41
N THR A 375 10.78 -33.14 -8.25
CA THR A 375 10.15 -33.96 -7.19
C THR A 375 10.52 -33.40 -5.80
N GLN A 376 11.81 -33.11 -5.56
CA GLN A 376 12.22 -32.49 -4.30
C GLN A 376 11.52 -31.13 -4.05
N ALA A 377 11.36 -30.29 -5.08
CA ALA A 377 10.62 -29.05 -4.95
C ALA A 377 9.17 -29.29 -4.57
N GLY A 378 8.55 -30.36 -5.11
CA GLY A 378 7.19 -30.79 -4.81
C GLY A 378 7.00 -31.25 -3.37
N GLU A 379 8.01 -31.81 -2.73
CA GLU A 379 7.96 -32.26 -1.33
C GLU A 379 8.14 -31.13 -0.30
N MET A 380 8.70 -29.99 -0.71
CA MET A 380 8.96 -28.87 0.21
C MET A 380 7.72 -28.03 0.48
N SER A 381 7.64 -27.45 1.70
CA SER A 381 6.58 -26.47 2.02
C SER A 381 6.64 -25.24 1.11
N PRO A 382 5.50 -24.76 0.62
CA PRO A 382 5.43 -23.52 -0.14
C PRO A 382 5.53 -22.26 0.73
N ASP A 383 5.50 -22.40 2.05
CA ASP A 383 5.48 -21.27 2.96
C ASP A 383 6.74 -20.43 2.88
N TYR A 384 6.57 -19.11 2.93
CA TYR A 384 7.65 -18.11 2.83
C TYR A 384 8.50 -18.21 1.54
N CYS A 385 7.92 -18.77 0.47
CA CYS A 385 8.55 -18.84 -0.84
C CYS A 385 7.82 -17.90 -1.81
N PHE A 386 8.48 -16.79 -2.18
CA PHE A 386 7.89 -15.71 -2.97
C PHE A 386 8.71 -15.48 -4.24
N PRO A 387 8.41 -16.16 -5.36
CA PRO A 387 9.01 -15.84 -6.66
C PRO A 387 8.51 -14.49 -7.17
N TYR A 388 9.42 -13.66 -7.72
CA TYR A 388 9.07 -12.30 -8.16
C TYR A 388 9.83 -11.84 -9.41
N THR A 389 10.96 -12.50 -9.76
CA THR A 389 11.81 -12.09 -10.88
C THR A 389 11.34 -12.69 -12.20
N ASP A 390 11.86 -12.18 -13.31
CA ASP A 390 11.60 -12.76 -14.63
C ASP A 390 12.30 -14.12 -14.80
N MET A 391 13.46 -14.30 -14.18
CA MET A 391 14.13 -15.59 -14.14
C MET A 391 13.31 -16.62 -13.35
N ASP A 392 12.71 -16.23 -12.21
CA ASP A 392 11.78 -17.12 -11.49
C ASP A 392 10.64 -17.57 -12.41
N ARG A 393 10.06 -16.66 -13.20
CA ARG A 393 9.00 -17.01 -14.17
C ARG A 393 9.48 -18.06 -15.18
N ARG A 394 10.65 -17.85 -15.81
CA ARG A 394 11.20 -18.80 -16.80
C ARG A 394 11.44 -20.17 -16.20
N VAL A 395 12.04 -20.22 -15.03
CA VAL A 395 12.34 -21.46 -14.30
C VAL A 395 11.06 -22.20 -13.91
N LEU A 396 10.06 -21.47 -13.42
CA LEU A 396 8.76 -22.05 -13.05
C LEU A 396 7.94 -22.47 -14.26
N GLN A 397 8.03 -21.77 -15.40
CA GLN A 397 7.38 -22.19 -16.65
C GLN A 397 7.95 -23.51 -17.16
N TYR A 398 9.26 -23.70 -17.06
CA TYR A 398 9.89 -24.99 -17.34
C TYR A 398 9.34 -26.07 -16.41
N ALA A 399 9.35 -25.85 -15.10
CA ALA A 399 8.84 -26.81 -14.10
C ALA A 399 7.35 -27.14 -14.34
N PHE A 400 6.52 -26.14 -14.62
CA PHE A 400 5.11 -26.27 -14.93
C PHE A 400 4.88 -27.20 -16.15
N ALA A 401 5.68 -27.05 -17.21
CA ALA A 401 5.61 -27.88 -18.40
C ALA A 401 5.97 -29.34 -18.11
N GLN A 402 6.89 -29.61 -17.18
CA GLN A 402 7.33 -30.96 -16.80
C GLN A 402 6.32 -31.73 -15.95
N ARG A 403 5.45 -31.02 -15.21
CA ARG A 403 4.36 -31.59 -14.39
C ARG A 403 4.81 -32.63 -13.32
N LYS A 404 5.97 -32.43 -12.69
CA LYS A 404 6.59 -33.41 -11.77
C LYS A 404 6.64 -32.98 -10.30
N ASP A 405 5.96 -31.89 -9.92
CA ASP A 405 6.08 -31.23 -8.62
C ASP A 405 4.75 -31.10 -7.85
N GLY A 406 3.78 -31.96 -8.13
CA GLY A 406 2.47 -31.94 -7.44
C GLY A 406 1.65 -30.66 -7.67
N GLY A 407 1.99 -29.84 -8.66
CA GLY A 407 1.27 -28.60 -8.98
C GLY A 407 1.79 -27.35 -8.27
N LYS A 408 2.91 -27.42 -7.54
CA LYS A 408 3.46 -26.25 -6.82
C LYS A 408 4.02 -25.18 -7.77
N SER A 409 4.65 -25.57 -8.89
CA SER A 409 5.06 -24.60 -9.91
C SER A 409 3.86 -23.85 -10.50
N ALA A 410 2.72 -24.52 -10.67
CA ALA A 410 1.49 -23.88 -11.09
C ALA A 410 1.00 -22.84 -10.05
N TYR A 411 1.02 -23.19 -8.76
CA TYR A 411 0.70 -22.25 -7.69
C TYR A 411 1.60 -21.01 -7.71
N TYR A 412 2.91 -21.20 -7.78
CA TYR A 412 3.87 -20.08 -7.79
C TYR A 412 3.74 -19.20 -9.04
N LEU A 413 3.53 -19.80 -10.21
CA LEU A 413 3.27 -19.03 -11.43
C LEU A 413 1.96 -18.25 -11.34
N GLY A 414 0.92 -18.84 -10.78
CA GLY A 414 -0.34 -18.16 -10.51
C GLY A 414 -0.14 -16.91 -9.66
N CYS A 415 0.58 -17.03 -8.54
CA CYS A 415 0.93 -15.91 -7.68
C CYS A 415 1.73 -14.83 -8.43
N LEU A 416 2.71 -15.23 -9.24
CA LEU A 416 3.56 -14.32 -9.99
C LEU A 416 2.78 -13.57 -11.07
N PHE A 417 1.97 -14.24 -11.86
CA PHE A 417 1.15 -13.61 -12.91
C PHE A 417 0.07 -12.71 -12.30
N TYR A 418 -0.63 -13.16 -11.27
CA TYR A 418 -1.66 -12.37 -10.61
C TYR A 418 -1.07 -11.09 -9.98
N GLY A 419 0.08 -11.19 -9.30
CA GLY A 419 0.79 -10.05 -8.73
C GLY A 419 1.34 -9.08 -9.77
N ARG A 420 1.49 -9.50 -11.03
CA ARG A 420 1.88 -8.68 -12.18
C ARG A 420 0.69 -8.16 -13.00
N ASP A 421 -0.50 -8.23 -12.45
CA ASP A 421 -1.77 -7.83 -13.10
C ASP A 421 -2.10 -8.61 -14.38
N ASN A 422 -1.59 -9.84 -14.50
CA ASN A 422 -2.02 -10.82 -15.49
C ASN A 422 -2.94 -11.86 -14.81
N ARG A 423 -4.10 -11.37 -14.35
CA ARG A 423 -4.98 -12.09 -13.42
C ARG A 423 -5.57 -13.34 -14.02
N GLU A 424 -5.99 -13.26 -15.28
CA GLU A 424 -6.57 -14.42 -15.99
C GLU A 424 -5.57 -15.58 -16.10
N GLU A 425 -4.32 -15.29 -16.46
CA GLU A 425 -3.27 -16.31 -16.56
C GLU A 425 -2.90 -16.86 -15.18
N GLY A 426 -2.93 -15.99 -14.15
CA GLY A 426 -2.75 -16.38 -12.76
C GLY A 426 -3.79 -17.42 -12.32
N VAL A 427 -5.06 -17.16 -12.60
CA VAL A 427 -6.18 -18.08 -12.27
C VAL A 427 -6.06 -19.39 -13.02
N LYS A 428 -5.76 -19.39 -14.32
CA LYS A 428 -5.52 -20.64 -15.08
C LYS A 428 -4.42 -21.51 -14.47
N CYS A 429 -3.36 -20.87 -13.98
CA CYS A 429 -2.30 -21.61 -13.27
C CYS A 429 -2.82 -22.22 -11.96
N TRP A 430 -3.60 -21.48 -11.18
CA TRP A 430 -4.19 -22.01 -9.95
C TRP A 430 -5.22 -23.11 -10.20
N GLU A 431 -6.03 -23.04 -11.27
CA GLU A 431 -6.91 -24.13 -11.69
C GLU A 431 -6.15 -25.44 -11.89
N VAL A 432 -4.98 -25.37 -12.53
CA VAL A 432 -4.11 -26.54 -12.68
C VAL A 432 -3.59 -27.02 -11.33
N SER A 433 -3.25 -26.11 -10.41
CA SER A 433 -2.74 -26.47 -9.08
C SER A 433 -3.80 -27.21 -8.24
N VAL A 434 -5.03 -26.68 -8.16
CA VAL A 434 -6.11 -27.23 -7.32
C VAL A 434 -6.73 -28.53 -7.86
N THR A 435 -6.50 -28.86 -9.14
CA THR A 435 -6.99 -30.13 -9.73
C THR A 435 -6.09 -31.32 -9.43
N ARG A 436 -4.92 -31.12 -8.79
CA ARG A 436 -3.99 -32.18 -8.47
C ARG A 436 -4.26 -32.77 -7.09
N GLU A 437 -3.89 -34.05 -6.87
CA GLU A 437 -4.21 -34.82 -5.66
C GLU A 437 -3.80 -34.14 -4.36
N ASP A 438 -2.67 -33.44 -4.39
CA ASP A 438 -2.14 -32.71 -3.23
C ASP A 438 -2.51 -31.22 -3.26
N GLY A 439 -3.75 -30.89 -3.59
CA GLY A 439 -4.22 -29.51 -3.70
C GLY A 439 -3.73 -28.64 -2.54
N LEU A 440 -3.02 -27.59 -2.87
CA LEU A 440 -2.48 -26.67 -1.89
C LEU A 440 -3.60 -25.78 -1.33
N HIS A 441 -3.78 -25.76 -0.01
CA HIS A 441 -4.76 -24.85 0.61
C HIS A 441 -4.52 -23.38 0.21
N GLN A 442 -3.26 -22.98 0.01
CA GLN A 442 -2.90 -21.66 -0.49
C GLN A 442 -3.44 -21.39 -1.90
N ALA A 443 -3.41 -22.40 -2.80
CA ALA A 443 -3.93 -22.25 -4.16
C ALA A 443 -5.46 -22.11 -4.15
N HIS A 444 -6.17 -22.92 -3.35
CA HIS A 444 -7.61 -22.81 -3.15
C HIS A 444 -8.00 -21.42 -2.62
N ARG A 445 -7.26 -20.89 -1.63
CA ARG A 445 -7.47 -19.55 -1.10
C ARG A 445 -7.27 -18.48 -2.18
N CYS A 446 -6.16 -18.51 -2.92
CA CYS A 446 -5.88 -17.55 -3.98
C CYS A 446 -6.98 -17.58 -5.06
N MET A 447 -7.43 -18.77 -5.42
CA MET A 447 -8.52 -18.97 -6.38
C MET A 447 -9.84 -18.42 -5.86
N ALA A 448 -10.18 -18.66 -4.58
CA ALA A 448 -11.40 -18.13 -3.97
C ALA A 448 -11.45 -16.60 -4.01
N LEU A 449 -10.34 -15.93 -3.66
CA LEU A 449 -10.25 -14.47 -3.70
C LEU A 449 -10.37 -13.94 -5.13
N ALA A 450 -9.70 -14.56 -6.09
CA ALA A 450 -9.78 -14.14 -7.49
C ALA A 450 -11.20 -14.36 -8.09
N LEU A 451 -11.86 -15.47 -7.76
CA LEU A 451 -13.25 -15.72 -8.19
C LEU A 451 -14.20 -14.65 -7.65
N LEU A 452 -14.00 -14.21 -6.39
CA LEU A 452 -14.82 -13.16 -5.82
C LEU A 452 -14.55 -11.79 -6.46
N GLU A 453 -13.27 -11.40 -6.56
CA GLU A 453 -12.87 -10.02 -6.86
C GLU A 453 -12.78 -9.71 -8.35
N VAL A 454 -12.45 -10.71 -9.17
CA VAL A 454 -12.21 -10.51 -10.61
C VAL A 454 -13.36 -11.05 -11.45
N PHE A 455 -13.91 -12.19 -11.06
CA PHE A 455 -14.94 -12.88 -11.82
C PHE A 455 -16.34 -12.75 -11.23
N GLU A 456 -16.48 -12.14 -10.05
CA GLU A 456 -17.73 -11.95 -9.32
C GLU A 456 -18.50 -13.27 -9.05
N ASP A 457 -17.80 -14.42 -9.11
CA ASP A 457 -18.33 -15.74 -8.83
C ASP A 457 -18.31 -16.04 -7.32
N LYS A 458 -19.35 -15.56 -6.63
CA LYS A 458 -19.49 -15.75 -5.17
C LYS A 458 -19.67 -17.22 -4.78
N VAL A 459 -20.27 -18.05 -5.64
CA VAL A 459 -20.51 -19.48 -5.37
C VAL A 459 -19.21 -20.26 -5.48
N GLY A 460 -18.46 -20.05 -6.54
CA GLY A 460 -17.13 -20.64 -6.73
C GLY A 460 -16.16 -20.20 -5.64
N ALA A 461 -16.14 -18.89 -5.31
CA ALA A 461 -15.30 -18.32 -4.26
C ALA A 461 -15.55 -19.00 -2.91
N ARG A 462 -16.82 -19.14 -2.52
CA ARG A 462 -17.19 -19.82 -1.27
C ARG A 462 -16.72 -21.27 -1.25
N ARG A 463 -16.98 -22.01 -2.33
CA ARG A 463 -16.59 -23.42 -2.43
C ARG A 463 -15.07 -23.61 -2.28
N GLU A 464 -14.29 -22.78 -2.97
CA GLU A 464 -12.82 -22.90 -2.91
C GLU A 464 -12.26 -22.45 -1.54
N MET A 465 -12.86 -21.43 -0.88
CA MET A 465 -12.43 -21.01 0.46
C MET A 465 -12.83 -22.04 1.53
N GLU A 466 -13.99 -22.70 1.41
CA GLU A 466 -14.39 -23.79 2.32
C GLU A 466 -13.41 -24.97 2.23
N LYS A 467 -12.93 -25.31 1.05
CA LYS A 467 -11.86 -26.32 0.87
C LYS A 467 -10.56 -25.87 1.51
N ALA A 468 -10.12 -24.63 1.23
CA ALA A 468 -8.91 -24.08 1.80
C ALA A 468 -8.93 -24.12 3.34
N PHE A 469 -10.03 -23.68 3.95
CA PHE A 469 -10.19 -23.68 5.40
C PHE A 469 -10.29 -25.08 6.00
N ALA A 470 -10.92 -26.03 5.31
CA ALA A 470 -10.97 -27.44 5.74
C ALA A 470 -9.58 -28.09 5.77
N MET A 471 -8.70 -27.72 4.83
CA MET A 471 -7.30 -28.19 4.78
C MET A 471 -6.40 -27.52 5.80
N HIS A 472 -6.65 -26.23 6.07
CA HIS A 472 -5.81 -25.40 6.95
C HIS A 472 -6.66 -24.45 7.77
N GLN A 473 -6.93 -24.81 9.03
CA GLN A 473 -7.71 -23.99 9.96
C GLN A 473 -6.84 -22.89 10.55
N ASP A 474 -6.85 -21.74 9.89
CA ASP A 474 -6.14 -20.52 10.27
C ASP A 474 -7.11 -19.34 10.43
N GLY A 475 -6.78 -18.41 11.33
CA GLY A 475 -7.65 -17.25 11.60
C GLY A 475 -7.82 -16.32 10.39
N ARG A 476 -6.83 -16.21 9.50
CA ARG A 476 -6.96 -15.44 8.27
C ARG A 476 -7.96 -16.09 7.31
N TYR A 477 -7.89 -17.41 7.18
CA TYR A 477 -8.81 -18.15 6.31
C TYR A 477 -10.24 -18.11 6.87
N LEU A 478 -10.41 -18.15 8.19
CA LEU A 478 -11.72 -17.99 8.84
C LEU A 478 -12.33 -16.62 8.58
N LEU A 479 -11.53 -15.55 8.67
CA LEU A 479 -11.96 -14.19 8.35
C LEU A 479 -12.43 -14.07 6.89
N GLU A 480 -11.61 -14.54 5.96
CA GLU A 480 -11.92 -14.50 4.54
C GLU A 480 -13.14 -15.35 4.18
N LEU A 481 -13.28 -16.53 4.79
CA LEU A 481 -14.46 -17.38 4.62
C LEU A 481 -15.73 -16.69 5.14
N MET A 482 -15.66 -16.06 6.30
CA MET A 482 -16.78 -15.34 6.89
C MET A 482 -17.21 -14.17 5.96
N GLU A 483 -16.24 -13.40 5.44
CA GLU A 483 -16.53 -12.30 4.51
C GLU A 483 -17.12 -12.80 3.18
N ILE A 484 -16.56 -13.87 2.59
CA ILE A 484 -17.10 -14.46 1.35
C ILE A 484 -18.53 -14.98 1.58
N ARG A 485 -18.82 -15.58 2.75
CA ARG A 485 -20.19 -16.00 3.11
C ARG A 485 -21.12 -14.79 3.26
N ARG A 486 -20.68 -13.70 3.89
CA ARG A 486 -21.45 -12.45 3.99
C ARG A 486 -21.77 -11.89 2.61
N GLU A 487 -20.77 -11.82 1.72
CA GLU A 487 -20.93 -11.39 0.34
C GLU A 487 -21.88 -12.28 -0.48
N SER A 488 -21.99 -13.54 -0.11
CA SER A 488 -22.91 -14.52 -0.70
C SER A 488 -24.31 -14.42 -0.09
N GLY A 489 -24.60 -13.47 0.81
CA GLY A 489 -25.92 -13.28 1.42
C GLY A 489 -26.26 -14.29 2.51
N VAL A 490 -25.27 -14.93 3.12
CA VAL A 490 -25.51 -15.85 4.26
C VAL A 490 -26.04 -15.05 5.46
N PRO A 491 -27.13 -15.47 6.13
CA PRO A 491 -27.71 -14.79 7.27
C PRO A 491 -26.72 -14.61 8.43
N VAL A 492 -26.91 -13.51 9.19
CA VAL A 492 -26.04 -13.13 10.32
C VAL A 492 -25.90 -14.24 11.34
N GLU A 493 -26.98 -14.96 11.64
CA GLU A 493 -27.01 -16.07 12.59
C GLU A 493 -26.04 -17.21 12.16
N LYS A 494 -25.98 -17.48 10.85
CA LYS A 494 -25.08 -18.50 10.30
C LYS A 494 -23.62 -18.05 10.25
N LEU A 495 -23.38 -16.75 10.14
CA LEU A 495 -22.03 -16.18 10.28
C LEU A 495 -21.57 -16.25 11.73
N LEU A 496 -22.46 -15.99 12.69
CA LEU A 496 -22.17 -16.18 14.13
C LEU A 496 -21.87 -17.63 14.47
N GLU A 497 -22.71 -18.59 14.01
CA GLU A 497 -22.46 -20.03 14.19
C GLU A 497 -21.06 -20.42 13.69
N LEU A 498 -20.63 -19.88 12.54
CA LEU A 498 -19.29 -20.14 12.02
C LEU A 498 -18.20 -19.63 12.97
N LEU A 499 -18.29 -18.38 13.46
CA LEU A 499 -17.28 -17.82 14.35
C LEU A 499 -17.29 -18.47 15.73
N GLU A 500 -18.49 -18.76 16.27
CA GLU A 500 -18.65 -19.44 17.57
C GLU A 500 -18.12 -20.90 17.56
N ALA A 501 -18.02 -21.54 16.37
CA ALA A 501 -17.40 -22.85 16.22
C ALA A 501 -15.86 -22.82 16.37
N TYR A 502 -15.21 -21.66 16.20
CA TYR A 502 -13.75 -21.52 16.25
C TYR A 502 -13.28 -20.42 17.23
N PRO A 503 -13.68 -20.46 18.52
CA PRO A 503 -13.44 -19.35 19.45
C PRO A 503 -11.97 -19.05 19.66
N GLN A 504 -11.09 -20.06 19.56
CA GLN A 504 -9.64 -19.90 19.73
C GLN A 504 -9.01 -19.10 18.57
N LEU A 505 -9.49 -19.28 17.34
CA LEU A 505 -9.04 -18.51 16.18
C LEU A 505 -9.54 -17.07 16.26
N VAL A 506 -10.80 -16.88 16.65
CA VAL A 506 -11.39 -15.56 16.84
C VAL A 506 -10.66 -14.78 17.92
N TYR A 507 -10.39 -15.39 19.08
CA TYR A 507 -9.72 -14.72 20.20
C TYR A 507 -8.30 -14.22 19.83
N LYS A 508 -7.59 -14.94 18.98
CA LYS A 508 -6.20 -14.60 18.57
C LYS A 508 -6.10 -13.46 17.57
N ARG A 509 -7.20 -13.05 16.92
CA ARG A 509 -7.18 -12.02 15.86
C ARG A 509 -8.16 -10.90 16.17
N GLU A 510 -7.64 -9.67 16.26
CA GLU A 510 -8.45 -8.48 16.53
C GLU A 510 -9.58 -8.28 15.51
N ASP A 511 -9.27 -8.42 14.23
CA ASP A 511 -10.25 -8.25 13.15
C ASP A 511 -11.41 -9.26 13.23
N LEU A 512 -11.15 -10.55 13.49
CA LEU A 512 -12.20 -11.55 13.71
C LEU A 512 -13.02 -11.25 14.97
N TYR A 513 -12.36 -10.83 16.03
CA TYR A 513 -13.02 -10.47 17.29
C TYR A 513 -13.95 -9.28 17.09
N HIS A 514 -13.52 -8.25 16.36
CA HIS A 514 -14.35 -7.12 15.97
C HIS A 514 -15.54 -7.53 15.11
N GLN A 515 -15.32 -8.41 14.12
CA GLN A 515 -16.42 -8.90 13.29
C GLN A 515 -17.48 -9.64 14.08
N GLN A 516 -17.08 -10.50 15.03
CA GLN A 516 -18.02 -11.19 15.89
C GLN A 516 -18.82 -10.22 16.78
N LEU A 517 -18.17 -9.18 17.29
CA LEU A 517 -18.81 -8.11 18.06
C LEU A 517 -19.87 -7.38 17.23
N VAL A 518 -19.54 -7.00 15.99
CA VAL A 518 -20.48 -6.38 15.05
C VAL A 518 -21.67 -7.30 14.79
N LEU A 519 -21.42 -8.59 14.55
CA LEU A 519 -22.45 -9.59 14.29
C LEU A 519 -23.39 -9.80 15.49
N TYR A 520 -22.89 -9.72 16.74
CA TYR A 520 -23.78 -9.77 17.92
C TYR A 520 -24.78 -8.59 17.94
N ASN A 521 -24.32 -7.37 17.62
CA ASN A 521 -25.19 -6.21 17.50
C ASN A 521 -26.19 -6.37 16.34
N GLU A 522 -25.71 -6.88 15.20
CA GLU A 522 -26.56 -7.16 14.03
C GLU A 522 -27.62 -8.23 14.31
N ALA A 523 -27.31 -9.23 15.09
CA ALA A 523 -28.25 -10.28 15.50
C ALA A 523 -29.21 -9.83 16.63
N GLY A 524 -29.08 -8.59 17.14
CA GLY A 524 -29.90 -8.10 18.25
C GLY A 524 -29.59 -8.78 19.60
N MET A 525 -28.33 -9.14 19.81
CA MET A 525 -27.79 -9.76 21.03
C MET A 525 -26.90 -8.79 21.82
N PRO A 526 -27.41 -7.61 22.26
CA PRO A 526 -26.59 -6.57 22.87
C PRO A 526 -25.94 -6.97 24.18
N GLU A 527 -26.54 -7.92 24.94
CA GLU A 527 -25.93 -8.44 26.16
C GLU A 527 -24.63 -9.21 25.88
N LYS A 528 -24.65 -10.03 24.82
CA LYS A 528 -23.45 -10.73 24.37
C LYS A 528 -22.39 -9.72 23.87
N ALA A 529 -22.80 -8.71 23.10
CA ALA A 529 -21.92 -7.66 22.64
C ALA A 529 -21.25 -6.90 23.78
N ALA A 530 -22.06 -6.47 24.78
CA ALA A 530 -21.56 -5.75 25.96
C ALA A 530 -20.62 -6.62 26.84
N ALA A 531 -20.94 -7.88 27.02
CA ALA A 531 -20.07 -8.83 27.73
C ALA A 531 -18.75 -9.05 26.98
N TYR A 532 -18.82 -9.18 25.66
CA TYR A 532 -17.68 -9.42 24.78
C TYR A 532 -16.67 -8.26 24.81
N LEU A 533 -17.16 -7.02 24.88
CA LEU A 533 -16.36 -5.81 24.99
C LEU A 533 -15.54 -5.73 26.30
N LYS A 534 -15.98 -6.42 27.36
CA LYS A 534 -15.31 -6.41 28.67
C LYS A 534 -14.25 -7.49 28.84
N ASN A 535 -14.20 -8.47 27.93
CA ASN A 535 -13.44 -9.71 28.13
C ASN A 535 -11.92 -9.60 27.88
N ARG A 536 -11.45 -8.49 27.31
CA ARG A 536 -10.01 -8.33 26.98
C ARG A 536 -9.61 -6.87 26.85
N THR A 537 -8.31 -6.63 26.84
CA THR A 537 -7.72 -5.39 26.34
C THR A 537 -7.50 -5.54 24.84
N PHE A 538 -7.92 -4.55 24.07
CA PHE A 538 -7.82 -4.54 22.61
C PHE A 538 -6.51 -3.91 22.17
N ASN A 539 -6.04 -4.28 20.97
CA ASN A 539 -4.89 -3.66 20.33
C ASN A 539 -5.39 -2.90 19.11
N PRO A 540 -5.24 -1.57 19.09
CA PRO A 540 -5.58 -0.78 17.91
C PRO A 540 -4.76 -1.23 16.70
N TYR A 541 -5.39 -1.29 15.53
CA TYR A 541 -4.73 -1.59 14.26
C TYR A 541 -5.28 -0.68 13.17
N GLU A 542 -4.47 -0.40 12.17
CA GLU A 542 -4.85 0.46 11.05
C GLU A 542 -6.02 -0.16 10.26
N GLY A 543 -7.09 0.61 10.09
CA GLY A 543 -8.35 0.17 9.48
C GLY A 543 -9.37 -0.41 10.47
N GLY A 544 -9.04 -0.51 11.76
CA GLY A 544 -9.94 -0.93 12.83
C GLY A 544 -10.46 0.21 13.70
N GLU A 545 -10.03 1.44 13.43
CA GLU A 545 -10.34 2.60 14.27
C GLU A 545 -11.84 2.87 14.35
N GLY A 546 -12.31 3.05 15.56
CA GLY A 546 -13.70 3.39 15.88
C GLY A 546 -14.70 2.23 15.77
N ILE A 547 -14.28 1.02 15.37
CA ILE A 547 -15.18 -0.15 15.31
C ILE A 547 -15.69 -0.48 16.72
N LEU A 548 -14.79 -0.52 17.71
CA LEU A 548 -15.14 -0.82 19.09
C LEU A 548 -16.09 0.22 19.67
N VAL A 549 -15.81 1.50 19.46
CA VAL A 549 -16.65 2.60 19.95
C VAL A 549 -18.04 2.57 19.33
N LYS A 550 -18.13 2.35 18.01
CA LYS A 550 -19.43 2.19 17.32
C LYS A 550 -20.21 1.00 17.85
N ALA A 551 -19.57 -0.14 18.02
CA ALA A 551 -20.21 -1.34 18.51
C ALA A 551 -20.65 -1.20 19.98
N HIS A 552 -19.86 -0.52 20.81
CA HIS A 552 -20.20 -0.16 22.18
C HIS A 552 -21.45 0.73 22.23
N ILE A 553 -21.44 1.85 21.52
CA ILE A 553 -22.60 2.77 21.47
C ILE A 553 -23.86 2.02 21.04
N LEU A 554 -23.76 1.22 19.98
CA LEU A 554 -24.90 0.47 19.45
C LEU A 554 -25.44 -0.56 20.45
N ALA A 555 -24.54 -1.32 21.12
CA ALA A 555 -24.92 -2.30 22.12
C ALA A 555 -25.70 -1.66 23.27
N TYR A 556 -25.14 -0.58 23.84
CA TYR A 556 -25.78 0.09 24.99
C TYR A 556 -27.03 0.88 24.61
N ILE A 557 -27.15 1.41 23.37
CA ILE A 557 -28.41 1.96 22.87
C ILE A 557 -29.49 0.84 22.80
N GLN A 558 -29.14 -0.34 22.27
CA GLN A 558 -30.08 -1.46 22.20
C GLN A 558 -30.54 -1.91 23.60
N LEU A 559 -29.63 -2.01 24.57
CA LEU A 559 -29.93 -2.33 25.98
C LEU A 559 -30.84 -1.26 26.60
N GLY A 560 -30.50 0.02 26.46
CA GLY A 560 -31.30 1.12 26.99
C GLY A 560 -32.70 1.19 26.37
N ARG A 561 -32.82 0.92 25.06
CA ARG A 561 -34.15 0.85 24.37
C ARG A 561 -34.98 -0.34 24.87
N ARG A 562 -34.36 -1.45 25.26
CA ARG A 562 -35.04 -2.60 25.83
C ARG A 562 -35.60 -2.25 27.21
N ALA A 563 -34.76 -1.70 28.10
CA ALA A 563 -35.18 -1.21 29.42
C ALA A 563 -36.29 -0.12 29.30
N PHE A 564 -36.14 0.79 28.34
CA PHE A 564 -37.17 1.81 28.07
C PHE A 564 -38.54 1.20 27.70
N ARG A 565 -38.59 0.15 26.86
CA ARG A 565 -39.84 -0.55 26.51
C ARG A 565 -40.48 -1.24 27.71
N GLU A 566 -39.65 -1.74 28.64
CA GLU A 566 -40.07 -2.35 29.91
C GLU A 566 -40.45 -1.31 30.95
N LYS A 567 -40.44 0.00 30.59
CA LYS A 567 -40.66 1.14 31.47
C LYS A 567 -39.66 1.32 32.61
N ASP A 568 -38.52 0.63 32.54
CA ASP A 568 -37.37 0.87 33.41
C ASP A 568 -36.56 2.05 32.88
N TYR A 569 -37.06 3.26 33.12
CA TYR A 569 -36.42 4.49 32.65
C TYR A 569 -35.08 4.74 33.34
N GLY A 570 -34.97 4.36 34.64
CA GLY A 570 -33.71 4.44 35.38
C GLY A 570 -32.62 3.56 34.78
N GLY A 571 -32.95 2.30 34.49
CA GLY A 571 -32.05 1.36 33.80
C GLY A 571 -31.68 1.84 32.39
N ALA A 572 -32.65 2.39 31.63
CA ALA A 572 -32.40 2.96 30.32
C ALA A 572 -31.38 4.11 30.38
N ILE A 573 -31.55 5.05 31.31
CA ILE A 573 -30.64 6.18 31.53
C ILE A 573 -29.22 5.67 31.90
N ALA A 574 -29.15 4.65 32.76
CA ALA A 574 -27.85 4.04 33.13
C ALA A 574 -27.14 3.46 31.92
N PHE A 575 -27.81 2.71 31.04
CA PHE A 575 -27.23 2.18 29.81
C PHE A 575 -26.78 3.29 28.86
N TYR A 576 -27.57 4.38 28.71
CA TYR A 576 -27.16 5.48 27.84
C TYR A 576 -25.99 6.28 28.43
N LYS A 577 -25.83 6.36 29.76
CA LYS A 577 -24.61 6.92 30.38
C LYS A 577 -23.42 6.06 30.07
N THR A 578 -23.55 4.74 30.20
CA THR A 578 -22.46 3.82 29.84
C THR A 578 -22.09 3.89 28.37
N ALA A 579 -23.03 4.15 27.46
CA ALA A 579 -22.75 4.37 26.03
C ALA A 579 -21.82 5.56 25.76
N LEU A 580 -21.74 6.51 26.68
CA LEU A 580 -20.86 7.71 26.59
C LEU A 580 -19.52 7.52 27.28
N GLU A 581 -19.29 6.38 27.91
CA GLU A 581 -18.03 6.02 28.51
C GLU A 581 -17.08 5.41 27.45
N TYR A 582 -15.79 5.67 27.60
CA TYR A 582 -14.74 5.13 26.74
C TYR A 582 -13.76 4.32 27.59
N PRO A 583 -14.03 3.02 27.85
CA PRO A 583 -13.22 2.20 28.73
C PRO A 583 -11.79 2.06 28.26
N GLU A 584 -10.82 2.12 29.18
CA GLU A 584 -9.38 2.06 28.89
C GLU A 584 -8.97 0.78 28.15
N ASN A 585 -9.66 -0.34 28.38
CA ASN A 585 -9.37 -1.60 27.71
C ASN A 585 -9.61 -1.57 26.18
N TYR A 586 -10.29 -0.55 25.64
CA TYR A 586 -10.45 -0.38 24.19
C TYR A 586 -9.17 0.18 23.55
N GLN A 587 -8.31 0.84 24.34
CA GLN A 587 -7.13 1.57 23.85
C GLN A 587 -7.48 2.63 22.78
N GLU A 588 -8.75 3.02 22.74
CA GLU A 588 -9.32 4.07 21.91
C GLU A 588 -10.09 5.04 22.77
N GLY A 589 -9.92 6.33 22.51
CA GLY A 589 -10.65 7.39 23.19
C GLY A 589 -11.81 7.94 22.36
N ARG A 590 -12.42 8.98 22.88
CA ARG A 590 -13.47 9.72 22.17
C ARG A 590 -12.86 10.42 20.95
N GLY A 591 -13.28 10.00 19.75
CA GLY A 591 -12.89 10.67 18.51
C GLY A 591 -13.53 12.04 18.34
N VAL A 592 -12.88 12.92 17.58
CA VAL A 592 -13.39 14.29 17.25
C VAL A 592 -14.78 14.23 16.59
N THR A 593 -15.09 13.13 15.92
CA THR A 593 -16.35 12.90 15.20
C THR A 593 -17.14 11.77 15.82
N ALA A 594 -17.14 11.66 17.17
CA ALA A 594 -17.91 10.64 17.87
C ALA A 594 -19.41 10.76 17.54
N ARG A 595 -20.07 9.62 17.28
CA ARG A 595 -21.47 9.56 16.80
C ARG A 595 -22.46 9.43 17.95
N GLU A 596 -22.46 10.42 18.82
CA GLU A 596 -23.19 10.37 20.10
C GLU A 596 -24.61 10.93 20.04
N ALA A 597 -25.05 11.55 18.92
CA ALA A 597 -26.37 12.16 18.82
C ALA A 597 -27.50 11.17 19.12
N ALA A 598 -27.36 9.91 18.70
CA ALA A 598 -28.32 8.86 19.02
C ALA A 598 -28.44 8.61 20.53
N VAL A 599 -27.33 8.61 21.25
CA VAL A 599 -27.29 8.42 22.70
C VAL A 599 -27.97 9.61 23.40
N TYR A 600 -27.61 10.84 23.00
CA TYR A 600 -28.19 12.05 23.56
C TYR A 600 -29.71 12.10 23.36
N PHE A 601 -30.17 11.74 22.16
CA PHE A 601 -31.59 11.70 21.86
C PHE A 601 -32.36 10.67 22.70
N HIS A 602 -31.82 9.45 22.83
CA HIS A 602 -32.47 8.42 23.64
C HIS A 602 -32.39 8.69 25.15
N MET A 603 -31.30 9.33 25.61
CA MET A 603 -31.19 9.83 26.97
C MET A 603 -32.29 10.84 27.28
N ALA A 604 -32.44 11.84 26.39
CA ALA A 604 -33.52 12.85 26.55
C ALA A 604 -34.91 12.20 26.61
N LYS A 605 -35.18 11.23 25.70
CA LYS A 605 -36.47 10.48 25.74
C LYS A 605 -36.69 9.73 27.04
N ALA A 606 -35.66 9.12 27.61
CA ALA A 606 -35.80 8.38 28.85
C ALA A 606 -36.04 9.31 30.05
N LEU A 607 -35.37 10.45 30.11
CA LEU A 607 -35.56 11.48 31.12
C LEU A 607 -36.96 12.12 30.99
N GLU A 608 -37.42 12.42 29.79
CA GLU A 608 -38.80 12.92 29.55
C GLU A 608 -39.86 11.93 30.07
N ALA A 609 -39.68 10.63 29.79
CA ALA A 609 -40.57 9.57 30.27
C ALA A 609 -40.48 9.33 31.78
N ALA A 610 -39.36 9.68 32.42
CA ALA A 610 -39.15 9.64 33.87
C ALA A 610 -39.72 10.90 34.59
N GLY A 611 -40.20 11.92 33.85
CA GLY A 611 -40.69 13.18 34.38
C GLY A 611 -39.62 14.26 34.59
N GLU A 612 -38.39 14.03 34.14
CA GLU A 612 -37.26 14.95 34.29
C GLU A 612 -37.15 15.90 33.08
N GLU A 613 -38.21 16.68 32.85
CA GLU A 613 -38.40 17.50 31.63
C GLU A 613 -37.24 18.49 31.40
N ARG A 614 -36.74 19.13 32.46
CA ARG A 614 -35.66 20.11 32.35
C ARG A 614 -34.34 19.49 31.87
N GLU A 615 -34.01 18.33 32.39
CA GLU A 615 -32.82 17.58 31.96
C GLU A 615 -32.99 17.03 30.55
N ALA A 616 -34.18 16.50 30.24
CA ALA A 616 -34.54 16.03 28.91
C ALA A 616 -34.33 17.11 27.85
N PHE A 617 -34.78 18.34 28.11
CA PHE A 617 -34.59 19.46 27.21
C PHE A 617 -33.11 19.75 26.93
N ALA A 618 -32.27 19.78 27.96
CA ALA A 618 -30.82 20.00 27.81
C ALA A 618 -30.12 18.92 26.95
N TRP A 619 -30.57 17.65 27.09
CA TRP A 619 -30.04 16.57 26.26
C TRP A 619 -30.56 16.63 24.82
N TYR A 620 -31.77 17.09 24.56
CA TYR A 620 -32.26 17.38 23.20
C TYR A 620 -31.44 18.50 22.55
N GLU A 621 -31.13 19.59 23.29
CA GLU A 621 -30.25 20.65 22.78
C GLU A 621 -28.86 20.12 22.41
N LYS A 622 -28.29 19.26 23.27
CA LYS A 622 -27.00 18.62 23.02
C LYS A 622 -27.04 17.74 21.78
N ALA A 623 -28.11 16.97 21.57
CA ALA A 623 -28.30 16.16 20.37
C ALA A 623 -28.45 17.02 19.10
N ALA A 624 -29.24 18.11 19.20
CA ALA A 624 -29.48 19.03 18.10
C ALA A 624 -28.23 19.81 17.67
N ALA A 625 -27.31 20.06 18.60
CA ALA A 625 -26.02 20.73 18.31
C ALA A 625 -24.98 19.79 17.75
N HIS A 626 -25.20 18.46 17.78
CA HIS A 626 -24.23 17.44 17.40
C HIS A 626 -24.31 17.13 15.89
N GLN A 627 -23.66 17.93 15.06
CA GLN A 627 -23.58 17.72 13.60
C GLN A 627 -22.25 17.11 13.21
N THR A 628 -22.28 15.94 12.57
CA THR A 628 -21.06 15.26 12.06
C THR A 628 -20.77 15.58 10.59
N GLY A 629 -21.80 15.93 9.80
CA GLY A 629 -21.70 16.14 8.36
C GLY A 629 -21.34 14.89 7.58
N ARG A 630 -21.50 13.68 8.16
CA ARG A 630 -21.07 12.41 7.59
C ARG A 630 -22.17 11.62 6.90
N LEU A 631 -23.41 12.09 6.91
CA LEU A 631 -24.58 11.43 6.33
C LEU A 631 -24.83 10.06 6.99
N ASP A 632 -24.78 10.02 8.32
CA ASP A 632 -24.94 8.79 9.10
C ASP A 632 -26.13 8.87 10.09
N GLU A 633 -26.27 7.87 10.94
CA GLU A 633 -27.31 7.79 11.96
C GLU A 633 -27.32 8.98 12.93
N SER A 634 -26.16 9.61 13.18
CA SER A 634 -26.09 10.80 14.05
C SER A 634 -26.88 11.97 13.48
N ASP A 635 -26.77 12.23 12.17
CA ASP A 635 -27.48 13.32 11.51
C ASP A 635 -29.02 13.09 11.58
N PHE A 636 -29.47 11.82 11.51
CA PHE A 636 -30.88 11.48 11.70
C PHE A 636 -31.35 11.85 13.10
N TYR A 637 -30.62 11.44 14.16
CA TYR A 637 -31.04 11.74 15.53
C TYR A 637 -30.89 13.22 15.90
N THR A 638 -29.91 13.92 15.29
CA THR A 638 -29.82 15.39 15.37
C THR A 638 -31.09 16.05 14.83
N ALA A 639 -31.57 15.61 13.67
CA ALA A 639 -32.82 16.13 13.09
C ALA A 639 -34.04 15.77 13.95
N CYS A 640 -34.09 14.57 14.55
CA CYS A 640 -35.11 14.19 15.49
C CYS A 640 -35.13 15.09 16.74
N ALA A 641 -33.97 15.46 17.27
CA ALA A 641 -33.86 16.37 18.41
C ALA A 641 -34.28 17.79 18.06
N LEU A 642 -33.87 18.30 16.88
CA LEU A 642 -34.35 19.61 16.38
C LEU A 642 -35.90 19.67 16.34
N ARG A 643 -36.53 18.61 15.86
CA ARG A 643 -37.98 18.52 15.82
C ARG A 643 -38.58 18.56 17.23
N ARG A 644 -38.03 17.84 18.19
CA ARG A 644 -38.48 17.87 19.60
C ARG A 644 -38.35 19.25 20.24
N LEU A 645 -37.41 20.06 19.77
CA LEU A 645 -37.24 21.45 20.19
C LEU A 645 -38.09 22.45 19.40
N GLY A 646 -39.05 22.00 18.58
CA GLY A 646 -39.92 22.86 17.75
C GLY A 646 -39.25 23.48 16.51
N LYS A 647 -38.03 23.02 16.15
CA LYS A 647 -37.26 23.55 15.02
C LYS A 647 -37.50 22.71 13.75
N GLU A 648 -38.76 22.60 13.35
CA GLU A 648 -39.17 21.73 12.22
C GLU A 648 -38.48 22.06 10.90
N ARG A 649 -38.28 23.37 10.60
CA ARG A 649 -37.60 23.78 9.36
C ARG A 649 -36.16 23.37 9.31
N GLU A 650 -35.43 23.46 10.44
CA GLU A 650 -34.03 23.05 10.53
C GLU A 650 -33.89 21.52 10.39
N ALA A 651 -34.80 20.77 11.02
CA ALA A 651 -34.84 19.32 10.90
C ALA A 651 -35.10 18.86 9.44
N ALA A 652 -36.08 19.47 8.78
CA ALA A 652 -36.37 19.17 7.37
C ALA A 652 -35.21 19.52 6.45
N ALA A 653 -34.56 20.67 6.66
CA ALA A 653 -33.38 21.08 5.91
C ALA A 653 -32.24 20.08 6.06
N LEU A 654 -31.99 19.53 7.26
CA LEU A 654 -30.98 18.52 7.51
C LEU A 654 -31.26 17.21 6.74
N TYR A 655 -32.52 16.72 6.79
CA TYR A 655 -32.90 15.54 6.01
C TYR A 655 -32.74 15.74 4.49
N LEU A 656 -33.10 16.92 3.96
CA LEU A 656 -32.91 17.24 2.54
C LEU A 656 -31.41 17.28 2.19
N SER A 657 -30.58 17.90 3.03
CA SER A 657 -29.12 17.90 2.87
C SER A 657 -28.51 16.48 2.88
N MET A 658 -29.04 15.57 3.69
CA MET A 658 -28.65 14.16 3.68
C MET A 658 -29.01 13.49 2.34
N LEU A 659 -30.16 13.77 1.76
CA LEU A 659 -30.58 13.25 0.45
C LEU A 659 -29.65 13.78 -0.65
N ASP A 660 -29.39 15.10 -0.69
CA ASP A 660 -28.53 15.72 -1.68
C ASP A 660 -27.10 15.18 -1.59
N GLY A 661 -26.58 15.02 -0.37
CA GLY A 661 -25.25 14.44 -0.14
C GLY A 661 -25.14 12.98 -0.58
N ALA A 662 -26.18 12.17 -0.28
CA ALA A 662 -26.23 10.78 -0.70
C ALA A 662 -26.36 10.66 -2.23
N ASP A 663 -27.15 11.53 -2.87
CA ASP A 663 -27.28 11.59 -4.34
C ASP A 663 -25.97 12.01 -5.01
N ALA A 664 -25.22 12.92 -4.40
CA ALA A 664 -23.89 13.28 -4.87
C ALA A 664 -22.94 12.08 -4.85
N ILE A 665 -22.92 11.30 -3.73
CA ILE A 665 -22.12 10.08 -3.61
C ILE A 665 -22.48 9.06 -4.69
N LEU A 666 -23.78 8.84 -4.97
CA LEU A 666 -24.23 7.89 -6.00
C LEU A 666 -23.90 8.34 -7.43
N LYS A 667 -23.75 9.65 -7.65
CA LYS A 667 -23.32 10.21 -8.95
C LYS A 667 -21.83 10.17 -9.15
N GLU A 668 -21.06 10.06 -8.09
CA GLU A 668 -19.62 9.86 -8.20
C GLU A 668 -19.35 8.48 -8.80
N GLU A 669 -18.75 8.48 -9.98
CA GLU A 669 -18.25 7.27 -10.59
C GLU A 669 -17.12 6.66 -9.71
N ASP A 670 -16.68 5.43 -10.04
CA ASP A 670 -15.60 4.69 -9.37
C ASP A 670 -14.25 5.44 -9.35
N ARG A 671 -14.25 6.68 -8.89
CA ARG A 671 -13.07 7.53 -8.75
C ARG A 671 -12.84 7.85 -7.29
N LEU A 672 -11.78 7.27 -6.73
CA LEU A 672 -11.23 7.83 -5.49
C LEU A 672 -10.55 9.15 -5.83
N PRO A 673 -10.84 10.25 -5.09
CA PRO A 673 -9.91 11.36 -5.04
C PRO A 673 -8.54 10.77 -4.66
N TYR A 674 -7.48 11.24 -5.32
CA TYR A 674 -6.13 10.81 -5.01
C TYR A 674 -5.89 10.94 -3.51
N PHE A 675 -5.86 9.83 -2.84
CA PHE A 675 -5.38 9.70 -1.48
C PHE A 675 -4.73 8.32 -1.37
N GLY A 676 -3.49 8.30 -0.95
CA GLY A 676 -2.81 7.07 -0.58
C GLY A 676 -3.41 6.45 0.68
N GLY A 677 -4.74 6.34 0.70
CA GLY A 677 -5.49 5.76 1.78
C GLY A 677 -5.30 4.24 1.82
N PHE A 678 -5.36 3.72 3.03
CA PHE A 678 -5.38 2.29 3.28
C PHE A 678 -6.60 1.66 2.57
N VAL A 679 -6.33 0.70 1.70
CA VAL A 679 -7.39 -0.12 1.10
C VAL A 679 -7.63 -1.29 2.03
N SER A 680 -8.89 -1.51 2.43
CA SER A 680 -9.25 -2.67 3.23
C SER A 680 -8.70 -3.96 2.60
N ASN A 681 -8.08 -4.81 3.41
CA ASN A 681 -7.60 -6.12 2.97
C ASN A 681 -8.68 -7.22 3.05
N LEU A 682 -9.93 -6.83 3.29
CA LEU A 682 -11.04 -7.77 3.34
C LEU A 682 -11.53 -8.11 1.94
N PRO A 683 -11.88 -9.37 1.66
CA PRO A 683 -12.45 -9.76 0.38
C PRO A 683 -13.72 -8.98 0.03
N GLY A 684 -13.82 -8.52 -1.20
CA GLY A 684 -15.01 -7.81 -1.71
C GLY A 684 -15.13 -6.34 -1.28
N GLU A 685 -14.18 -5.78 -0.55
CA GLU A 685 -14.21 -4.36 -0.13
C GLU A 685 -13.43 -3.41 -1.05
N HIS A 686 -12.86 -3.90 -2.13
CA HIS A 686 -12.08 -3.08 -3.07
C HIS A 686 -12.92 -2.27 -4.06
N SER A 687 -14.24 -2.45 -4.06
CA SER A 687 -15.15 -1.71 -4.94
C SER A 687 -15.59 -0.39 -4.32
N ILE A 688 -15.16 0.73 -4.91
CA ILE A 688 -15.61 2.07 -4.52
C ILE A 688 -17.10 2.24 -4.73
N LYS A 689 -17.61 1.73 -5.83
CA LYS A 689 -19.04 1.69 -6.12
C LYS A 689 -19.80 1.07 -4.95
N LYS A 690 -19.33 -0.09 -4.47
CA LYS A 690 -19.93 -0.77 -3.33
C LYS A 690 -19.85 0.07 -2.05
N ALA A 691 -18.70 0.68 -1.77
CA ALA A 691 -18.54 1.57 -0.62
C ALA A 691 -19.48 2.78 -0.69
N ASN A 692 -19.62 3.39 -1.88
CA ASN A 692 -20.54 4.50 -2.12
C ASN A 692 -21.99 4.08 -1.90
N HIS A 693 -22.43 2.95 -2.44
CA HIS A 693 -23.78 2.43 -2.24
C HIS A 693 -24.07 2.04 -0.79
N ARG A 694 -23.10 1.41 -0.10
CA ARG A 694 -23.19 1.08 1.35
C ARG A 694 -23.37 2.32 2.22
N LYS A 695 -22.85 3.47 1.82
CA LYS A 695 -22.98 4.74 2.52
C LYS A 695 -24.26 5.48 2.14
N ALA A 696 -24.55 5.58 0.86
CA ALA A 696 -25.63 6.42 0.35
C ALA A 696 -27.01 5.87 0.63
N HIS A 697 -27.26 4.55 0.43
CA HIS A 697 -28.59 3.98 0.66
C HIS A 697 -29.06 4.05 2.12
N PRO A 698 -28.23 3.75 3.15
CA PRO A 698 -28.60 4.02 4.53
C PRO A 698 -28.91 5.50 4.79
N ALA A 699 -28.06 6.43 4.29
CA ALA A 699 -28.31 7.87 4.48
C ALA A 699 -29.65 8.32 3.87
N ARG A 700 -29.98 7.86 2.67
CA ARG A 700 -31.28 8.09 2.02
C ARG A 700 -32.44 7.48 2.83
N PHE A 701 -32.27 6.26 3.33
CA PHE A 701 -33.24 5.61 4.19
C PHE A 701 -33.50 6.45 5.44
N TYR A 702 -32.45 6.93 6.13
CA TYR A 702 -32.56 7.76 7.32
C TYR A 702 -33.36 9.07 7.03
N ALA A 703 -32.94 9.76 5.99
CA ALA A 703 -33.57 11.02 5.59
C ALA A 703 -35.05 10.83 5.17
N LEU A 704 -35.35 9.83 4.34
CA LEU A 704 -36.69 9.55 3.88
C LEU A 704 -37.61 9.10 5.02
N THR A 705 -37.07 8.34 5.98
CA THR A 705 -37.79 7.96 7.22
C THR A 705 -38.14 9.22 8.03
N GLY A 706 -37.17 10.13 8.21
CA GLY A 706 -37.37 11.40 8.90
C GLY A 706 -38.36 12.33 8.19
N LEU A 707 -38.42 12.31 6.87
CA LEU A 707 -39.41 13.06 6.05
C LEU A 707 -40.79 12.38 5.93
N GLY A 708 -40.97 11.17 6.50
CA GLY A 708 -42.23 10.43 6.42
C GLY A 708 -42.50 9.76 5.06
N ARG A 709 -41.55 9.73 4.15
CA ARG A 709 -41.65 9.14 2.79
C ARG A 709 -41.45 7.61 2.85
N LYS A 710 -42.40 6.91 3.51
CA LYS A 710 -42.27 5.49 3.90
C LYS A 710 -42.00 4.52 2.75
N GLN A 711 -42.67 4.70 1.60
CA GLN A 711 -42.47 3.79 0.45
C GLN A 711 -41.06 3.90 -0.14
N GLU A 712 -40.55 5.11 -0.23
CA GLU A 712 -39.20 5.35 -0.75
C GLU A 712 -38.14 4.89 0.25
N ALA A 713 -38.34 5.15 1.55
CA ALA A 713 -37.48 4.64 2.60
C ALA A 713 -37.36 3.10 2.54
N ARG A 714 -38.47 2.38 2.35
CA ARG A 714 -38.44 0.93 2.23
C ARG A 714 -37.58 0.45 1.07
N LYS A 715 -37.66 1.11 -0.10
CA LYS A 715 -36.79 0.76 -1.26
C LYS A 715 -35.30 0.98 -0.94
N GLU A 716 -34.99 2.08 -0.29
CA GLU A 716 -33.60 2.37 0.09
C GLU A 716 -33.06 1.36 1.12
N LYS A 717 -33.92 0.89 2.06
CA LYS A 717 -33.53 -0.18 2.99
C LYS A 717 -33.25 -1.50 2.27
N GLU A 718 -34.07 -1.86 1.28
CA GLU A 718 -33.84 -3.05 0.45
C GLU A 718 -32.52 -2.94 -0.33
N LEU A 719 -32.25 -1.76 -0.93
CA LEU A 719 -30.98 -1.50 -1.61
C LEU A 719 -29.78 -1.52 -0.65
N ALA A 720 -29.90 -0.95 0.53
CA ALA A 720 -28.86 -1.00 1.56
C ALA A 720 -28.49 -2.45 1.91
N ALA A 721 -29.49 -3.33 2.06
CA ALA A 721 -29.27 -4.75 2.30
C ALA A 721 -28.56 -5.45 1.13
N VAL A 722 -28.96 -5.17 -0.13
CA VAL A 722 -28.33 -5.72 -1.34
C VAL A 722 -26.84 -5.35 -1.39
N TRP A 723 -26.49 -4.13 -1.00
CA TRP A 723 -25.10 -3.66 -0.99
C TRP A 723 -24.32 -4.04 0.29
N GLY A 724 -24.96 -4.78 1.23
CA GLY A 724 -24.30 -5.28 2.44
C GLY A 724 -24.03 -4.21 3.50
N ALA A 725 -24.93 -3.23 3.65
CA ALA A 725 -24.87 -2.27 4.73
C ALA A 725 -25.22 -2.91 6.10
N GLU A 726 -24.75 -2.32 7.19
CA GLU A 726 -25.12 -2.71 8.56
C GLU A 726 -26.60 -2.44 8.80
N MET A 727 -27.39 -3.49 9.08
CA MET A 727 -28.84 -3.39 9.17
C MET A 727 -29.35 -3.01 10.57
N ALA A 728 -28.53 -3.08 11.60
CA ALA A 728 -28.95 -2.80 12.97
C ALA A 728 -29.47 -1.36 13.14
N TRP A 729 -28.74 -0.37 12.63
CA TRP A 729 -29.16 1.03 12.66
C TRP A 729 -30.43 1.29 11.84
N LEU A 730 -30.57 0.64 10.67
CA LEU A 730 -31.77 0.78 9.84
C LEU A 730 -33.02 0.25 10.58
N ARG A 731 -32.89 -0.87 11.30
CA ARG A 731 -33.97 -1.42 12.12
C ARG A 731 -34.33 -0.48 13.27
N LEU A 732 -33.33 0.05 13.98
CA LEU A 732 -33.56 0.98 15.10
C LEU A 732 -34.27 2.26 14.63
N ILE A 733 -33.82 2.83 13.53
CA ILE A 733 -34.40 4.08 12.97
C ILE A 733 -35.81 3.85 12.40
N GLU A 734 -36.05 2.70 11.77
CA GLU A 734 -37.42 2.35 11.32
C GLU A 734 -38.41 2.27 12.47
N GLU A 735 -38.01 1.66 13.60
CA GLU A 735 -38.84 1.59 14.81
C GLU A 735 -39.10 2.98 15.43
N ASP A 736 -38.10 3.87 15.40
CA ASP A 736 -38.24 5.23 15.93
C ASP A 736 -39.07 6.11 14.99
N GLY A 737 -38.84 6.06 13.68
CA GLY A 737 -39.59 6.81 12.67
C GLY A 737 -41.07 6.42 12.58
N GLY A 738 -41.40 5.13 12.80
CA GLY A 738 -42.77 4.65 12.82
C GLY A 738 -43.60 5.19 14.00
N LYS A 739 -42.96 5.61 15.07
CA LYS A 739 -43.63 6.19 16.27
C LYS A 739 -43.70 7.73 16.26
N MET A 740 -42.99 8.38 15.36
CA MET A 740 -42.95 9.84 15.22
C MET A 740 -43.96 10.32 14.16
N GLY A 741 -45.19 9.78 14.15
CA GLY A 741 -46.22 9.97 13.16
C GLY A 741 -46.17 11.31 12.42
N TYR A 742 -45.96 11.27 11.10
CA TYR A 742 -46.27 12.35 10.19
C TYR A 742 -47.78 12.32 9.91
N GLU A 743 -48.56 13.14 10.60
CA GLU A 743 -49.84 13.62 10.10
C GLU A 743 -49.59 15.02 9.52
N GLY A 744 -49.44 15.09 8.22
CA GLY A 744 -49.65 16.26 7.40
C GLY A 744 -48.57 17.37 7.40
N ILE A 745 -47.72 17.40 6.39
CA ILE A 745 -47.34 18.61 5.66
C ILE A 745 -47.71 18.40 4.20
#